data_b81ac55f857b295b7ddb5d132c33b7e4
#
_entry.id   b81ac55f857b295b7ddb5d132c33b7e4
#
_cell.length_a   1.000
_cell.length_b   1.000
_cell.length_c   1.000
_cell.angle_alpha   90.00
_cell.angle_beta   90.00
_cell.angle_gamma   90.00
#
_symmetry.space_group_name_H-M   'P 1'
#
loop_
_entity.id
_entity.type
_entity.pdbx_description
1 polymer ?
#
loop_
_entity_poly.entity_id
_entity_poly.type
_entity_poly.pdbx_seq_one_letter_code
_entity_poly.pdbx_strand_id
1 'polypeptide(L)'
;MSKHSSEDDQGDQRSQVTPHPGAIAPPDAEGGLYRAADERDACGVGFIAHIKGHRSPAIVRDALTLLVNLEHRGAAGSDPDTGDGAGILIQMPDRFLRGAVSFALPPAGAYGAGLIFLPRDDDGQALLRGLIERIAADEGHPVLGWREVPTNLGAVGRNAAAVAPAFAQVFIGRSPAMDGPDATARFERALYVIRKRIEQAAQDPAVPAAARRGFYVVSLSARTLTYKGMLTASQLGPMYPDLAHPELDSALALVHQRFSTNTFPSWPLAHPYRYVAHNGEINTLQGNVNWMRAREGLLQSRLLGDDLAKVLPVITPGGSDTASFDNVLEFLVMTGRSLPHAVLMMIPEPWSGNPAMDPAVRAFYEYHSSLMEPWDGPASITFTDGVQIGAVLDRNGLRPSRYCITADDRVILASETGVLDLPPDQIVLKDRLRPGKMLLIDTAAGCIVGDEELKRGLAAAQPYAEWLATHLVDIEDLPSALAERPDHQTVLQRQQAFGYTHEDLRLLLTPMALTGEEPIGSMGSDTALAVLSDRPRLLYDYFAQLFAQVTNPPLDAIREELVTSMGSTIGPEGNLLEAAPEACRQIKIEYPILHNDQVAKLRHLPPGSPFRSTTLPLHYNPDEDGPGLERAMDALCRKASHAVQAGYGILILSDRGVDAGHAPIPSLLATAGVHHHLVREGARTKCGLLVESGDAREVHHVALLMAYGAGAVNPYLAFESLHDLLRQGLLPGVTHDQAVLRYIKALNKGVLKVMSKMGISTLQSYCGAQIFEAVGLDRAFVDKYFTGTASRLGGAGLPAISEEVRRRHVRAFGPRSAGPAELDSGGEYQWRRDGEIHLFNPDTVFKLQHATRTGQYDVFRQYTRMVDDQSQRRATLRSLFRF
;
A
#
# COMPACT_ATOMS: atom_id res chain seq x y z
N MET A 1 -34.34 -30.98 -47.67
CA MET A 1 -35.46 -30.75 -48.59
C MET A 1 -36.02 -29.40 -48.34
N SER A 2 -35.74 -28.60 -49.15
CA SER A 2 -36.26 -27.69 -50.18
C SER A 2 -36.75 -26.40 -49.51
N LYS A 3 -36.06 -25.32 -49.72
CA LYS A 3 -36.22 -24.26 -50.74
C LYS A 3 -37.57 -23.53 -50.67
N HIS A 4 -37.61 -22.30 -50.29
CA HIS A 4 -37.84 -21.24 -51.29
C HIS A 4 -37.50 -19.84 -50.71
N SER A 5 -36.87 -19.10 -51.53
CA SER A 5 -36.55 -17.71 -51.54
C SER A 5 -37.75 -16.83 -51.81
N SER A 6 -37.81 -15.63 -51.28
CA SER A 6 -38.19 -14.44 -52.03
C SER A 6 -37.69 -13.17 -51.29
N GLU A 7 -36.93 -12.41 -52.03
CA GLU A 7 -36.61 -10.98 -51.76
C GLU A 7 -37.92 -10.20 -51.67
N ASP A 8 -37.99 -9.24 -50.76
CA ASP A 8 -38.58 -7.94 -51.03
C ASP A 8 -38.02 -6.86 -50.12
N ASP A 9 -37.53 -5.85 -50.77
CA ASP A 9 -37.06 -4.54 -50.40
C ASP A 9 -38.16 -3.76 -49.70
N GLN A 10 -37.97 -3.28 -48.49
CA GLN A 10 -38.70 -2.14 -47.94
C GLN A 10 -37.98 -1.47 -46.74
N GLY A 11 -37.47 -0.26 -47.00
CA GLY A 11 -37.78 0.90 -46.16
C GLY A 11 -37.11 0.92 -44.75
N ASP A 12 -36.03 1.64 -44.68
CA ASP A 12 -35.48 2.32 -43.51
C ASP A 12 -36.61 2.94 -42.63
N GLN A 13 -37.08 2.23 -41.61
CA GLN A 13 -37.80 2.75 -40.46
C GLN A 13 -36.91 2.68 -39.22
N ARG A 14 -36.19 3.78 -38.96
CA ARG A 14 -35.66 4.05 -37.63
C ARG A 14 -36.82 3.94 -36.64
N SER A 15 -36.87 2.85 -35.90
CA SER A 15 -37.74 2.70 -34.75
C SER A 15 -37.39 3.77 -33.72
N GLN A 16 -38.23 4.77 -33.61
CA GLN A 16 -38.26 5.65 -32.45
C GLN A 16 -38.56 4.79 -31.23
N VAL A 17 -37.52 4.49 -30.46
CA VAL A 17 -37.68 3.95 -29.13
C VAL A 17 -38.32 5.03 -28.28
N THR A 18 -39.60 4.91 -27.99
CA THR A 18 -40.29 5.71 -26.99
C THR A 18 -39.58 5.53 -25.65
N PRO A 19 -39.18 6.60 -24.98
CA PRO A 19 -38.53 6.48 -23.65
C PRO A 19 -39.53 5.86 -22.68
N HIS A 20 -39.06 4.90 -21.90
CA HIS A 20 -39.80 4.38 -20.76
C HIS A 20 -40.19 5.53 -19.82
N PRO A 21 -41.43 5.57 -19.29
CA PRO A 21 -41.81 6.53 -18.28
C PRO A 21 -41.02 6.28 -17.01
N GLY A 22 -39.95 7.04 -16.80
CA GLY A 22 -38.98 6.89 -15.72
C GLY A 22 -37.54 7.13 -16.16
N ALA A 23 -37.27 7.33 -17.43
CA ALA A 23 -35.97 7.79 -17.90
C ALA A 23 -35.74 9.22 -17.37
N ILE A 24 -34.73 9.37 -16.50
CA ILE A 24 -34.24 10.68 -16.07
C ILE A 24 -33.76 11.41 -17.32
N ALA A 25 -34.32 12.58 -17.58
CA ALA A 25 -33.90 13.43 -18.72
C ALA A 25 -32.39 13.72 -18.59
N PRO A 26 -31.65 13.82 -19.70
CA PRO A 26 -30.25 14.21 -19.64
C PRO A 26 -30.10 15.58 -18.94
N PRO A 27 -28.98 15.81 -18.24
CA PRO A 27 -28.79 16.88 -17.25
C PRO A 27 -28.53 18.28 -17.85
N ASP A 28 -29.05 18.59 -18.97
CA ASP A 28 -29.03 19.93 -19.62
C ASP A 28 -30.33 20.73 -19.40
N ALA A 29 -31.25 20.21 -18.61
CA ALA A 29 -32.37 20.99 -18.17
C ALA A 29 -32.00 21.90 -16.99
N GLU A 30 -32.05 23.19 -17.15
CA GLU A 30 -32.01 24.18 -16.08
C GLU A 30 -33.11 23.88 -15.04
N GLY A 31 -32.88 23.04 -14.11
CA GLY A 31 -33.85 22.65 -13.09
C GLY A 31 -33.41 21.52 -12.18
N GLY A 32 -32.45 21.79 -11.31
CA GLY A 32 -31.98 20.85 -10.31
C GLY A 32 -30.72 21.36 -9.61
N LEU A 33 -30.22 20.58 -8.68
CA LEU A 33 -28.96 20.90 -7.97
C LEU A 33 -27.72 20.51 -8.77
N TYR A 34 -27.87 19.71 -9.83
CA TYR A 34 -26.79 19.31 -10.71
C TYR A 34 -26.45 20.41 -11.71
N ARG A 35 -25.16 20.70 -11.84
CA ARG A 35 -24.57 21.54 -12.88
C ARG A 35 -23.40 20.80 -13.50
N ALA A 36 -23.39 20.63 -14.83
CA ALA A 36 -22.28 19.96 -15.52
C ALA A 36 -20.91 20.64 -15.25
N ALA A 37 -20.93 21.96 -15.01
CA ALA A 37 -19.73 22.73 -14.66
C ALA A 37 -19.17 22.39 -13.26
N ASP A 38 -20.01 21.82 -12.38
CA ASP A 38 -19.60 21.44 -11.02
C ASP A 38 -19.11 19.99 -10.94
N GLU A 39 -19.24 19.24 -12.05
CA GLU A 39 -18.76 17.86 -12.10
C GLU A 39 -17.23 17.80 -12.03
N ARG A 40 -16.73 17.02 -11.09
CA ARG A 40 -15.31 16.76 -10.89
C ARG A 40 -15.10 15.27 -10.76
N ASP A 41 -14.02 14.76 -11.40
CA ASP A 41 -13.71 13.33 -11.40
C ASP A 41 -12.33 13.09 -10.73
N ALA A 42 -11.45 12.36 -11.34
CA ALA A 42 -10.13 12.04 -10.82
C ALA A 42 -9.09 13.06 -11.33
N CYS A 43 -7.89 13.07 -10.73
CA CYS A 43 -6.78 13.94 -11.14
C CYS A 43 -6.57 14.00 -12.66
N GLY A 44 -6.21 15.16 -13.17
CA GLY A 44 -5.72 15.37 -14.53
C GLY A 44 -4.18 15.28 -14.57
N VAL A 45 -3.64 14.41 -15.39
CA VAL A 45 -2.20 14.27 -15.62
C VAL A 45 -1.90 14.25 -17.10
N GLY A 46 -0.77 14.84 -17.47
CA GLY A 46 -0.30 14.78 -18.85
C GLY A 46 1.14 15.24 -19.00
N PHE A 47 1.71 14.92 -20.15
CA PHE A 47 3.00 15.46 -20.55
C PHE A 47 3.04 15.72 -22.04
N ILE A 48 3.94 16.62 -22.42
CA ILE A 48 4.34 16.87 -23.80
C ILE A 48 5.86 16.69 -23.88
N ALA A 49 6.33 16.00 -24.93
CA ALA A 49 7.75 15.84 -25.16
C ALA A 49 8.06 15.90 -26.67
N HIS A 50 9.15 16.56 -27.02
CA HIS A 50 9.73 16.47 -28.38
C HIS A 50 10.69 15.31 -28.44
N ILE A 51 10.39 14.30 -29.28
CA ILE A 51 11.14 13.04 -29.38
C ILE A 51 12.63 13.29 -29.60
N LYS A 52 12.98 14.26 -30.47
CA LYS A 52 14.38 14.60 -30.81
C LYS A 52 15.04 15.58 -29.84
N GLY A 53 14.42 15.83 -28.69
CA GLY A 53 14.99 16.69 -27.65
C GLY A 53 15.08 18.20 -28.02
N HIS A 54 14.34 18.66 -29.02
CA HIS A 54 14.34 20.07 -29.39
C HIS A 54 13.60 20.89 -28.34
N ARG A 55 14.33 21.81 -27.73
CA ARG A 55 13.80 22.70 -26.69
C ARG A 55 13.06 23.86 -27.30
N SER A 56 11.89 24.20 -26.73
CA SER A 56 11.05 25.29 -27.20
C SER A 56 10.17 25.83 -26.08
N PRO A 57 9.92 27.15 -26.03
CA PRO A 57 8.89 27.74 -25.17
C PRO A 57 7.47 27.24 -25.53
N ALA A 58 7.25 26.76 -26.75
CA ALA A 58 5.97 26.20 -27.18
C ALA A 58 5.60 24.95 -26.39
N ILE A 59 6.55 24.08 -26.05
CA ILE A 59 6.31 22.89 -25.22
C ILE A 59 5.71 23.30 -23.86
N VAL A 60 6.26 24.33 -23.23
CA VAL A 60 5.77 24.83 -21.94
C VAL A 60 4.39 25.44 -22.05
N ARG A 61 4.16 26.28 -23.06
CA ARG A 61 2.87 26.91 -23.33
C ARG A 61 1.78 25.85 -23.63
N ASP A 62 2.09 24.88 -24.48
CA ASP A 62 1.16 23.82 -24.85
C ASP A 62 0.87 22.90 -23.64
N ALA A 63 1.85 22.67 -22.75
CA ALA A 63 1.64 21.94 -21.49
C ALA A 63 0.70 22.70 -20.52
N LEU A 64 0.83 24.02 -20.43
CA LEU A 64 -0.09 24.84 -19.66
C LEU A 64 -1.51 24.82 -20.26
N THR A 65 -1.64 24.86 -21.60
CA THR A 65 -2.92 24.73 -22.29
C THR A 65 -3.54 23.36 -22.03
N LEU A 66 -2.76 22.27 -22.13
CA LEU A 66 -3.18 20.92 -21.79
C LEU A 66 -3.70 20.86 -20.35
N LEU A 67 -2.99 21.47 -19.41
CA LEU A 67 -3.39 21.50 -18.00
C LEU A 67 -4.72 22.24 -17.80
N VAL A 68 -4.91 23.39 -18.44
CA VAL A 68 -6.17 24.15 -18.39
C VAL A 68 -7.33 23.33 -18.97
N ASN A 69 -7.11 22.62 -20.06
CA ASN A 69 -8.12 21.76 -20.68
C ASN A 69 -8.46 20.50 -19.83
N LEU A 70 -7.68 20.22 -18.78
CA LEU A 70 -7.95 19.20 -17.76
C LEU A 70 -8.56 19.79 -16.46
N GLU A 71 -8.98 21.07 -16.45
CA GLU A 71 -9.42 21.73 -15.20
C GLU A 71 -10.63 21.05 -14.55
N HIS A 72 -11.53 20.46 -15.35
CA HIS A 72 -12.65 19.66 -14.87
C HIS A 72 -12.23 18.41 -14.07
N ARG A 73 -10.97 17.96 -14.17
CA ARG A 73 -10.37 16.86 -13.38
C ARG A 73 -9.74 17.34 -12.08
N GLY A 74 -9.70 18.62 -11.81
CA GLY A 74 -9.22 19.18 -10.56
C GLY A 74 -10.35 19.40 -9.57
N ALA A 75 -10.01 19.58 -8.29
CA ALA A 75 -10.94 20.00 -7.28
C ALA A 75 -10.59 21.38 -6.72
N ALA A 76 -11.60 22.07 -6.25
CA ALA A 76 -11.48 23.29 -5.47
C ALA A 76 -12.25 23.11 -4.15
N GLY A 77 -11.82 23.82 -3.11
CA GLY A 77 -12.45 23.77 -1.80
C GLY A 77 -13.74 24.62 -1.72
N SER A 78 -14.12 24.98 -0.50
CA SER A 78 -15.23 25.91 -0.25
C SER A 78 -15.01 27.32 -0.84
N ASP A 79 -13.76 27.69 -1.08
CA ASP A 79 -13.34 28.85 -1.87
C ASP A 79 -13.06 28.32 -3.29
N PRO A 80 -13.91 28.65 -4.28
CA PRO A 80 -13.82 28.07 -5.63
C PRO A 80 -12.51 28.44 -6.36
N ASP A 81 -11.86 29.51 -5.94
CA ASP A 81 -10.56 29.96 -6.48
C ASP A 81 -9.37 29.32 -5.74
N THR A 82 -9.62 28.48 -4.72
CA THR A 82 -8.56 27.71 -4.02
C THR A 82 -8.58 26.28 -4.53
N GLY A 83 -7.64 25.95 -5.43
CA GLY A 83 -7.47 24.61 -5.99
C GLY A 83 -6.75 23.63 -5.04
N ASP A 84 -6.99 22.34 -5.23
CA ASP A 84 -6.29 21.27 -4.51
C ASP A 84 -4.80 21.18 -4.87
N GLY A 85 -4.44 21.66 -6.05
CA GLY A 85 -3.06 21.77 -6.49
C GLY A 85 -2.88 21.63 -8.00
N ALA A 86 -1.99 22.43 -8.55
CA ALA A 86 -1.54 22.33 -9.93
C ALA A 86 -0.04 22.61 -10.04
N GLY A 87 0.60 22.09 -11.08
CA GLY A 87 2.02 22.34 -11.30
C GLY A 87 2.55 21.78 -12.61
N ILE A 88 3.78 22.18 -12.88
CA ILE A 88 4.56 21.80 -14.07
C ILE A 88 6.02 21.49 -13.68
N LEU A 89 6.54 20.41 -14.23
CA LEU A 89 7.95 20.05 -14.20
C LEU A 89 8.53 20.17 -15.61
N ILE A 90 9.63 20.86 -15.74
CA ILE A 90 10.33 21.13 -17.01
C ILE A 90 11.82 20.80 -16.88
N GLN A 91 12.50 20.69 -18.00
CA GLN A 91 13.98 20.67 -17.98
C GLN A 91 14.54 22.00 -17.47
N MET A 92 15.74 21.94 -16.84
CA MET A 92 16.46 23.14 -16.39
C MET A 92 16.54 24.19 -17.50
N PRO A 93 15.90 25.36 -17.38
CA PRO A 93 15.85 26.37 -18.43
C PRO A 93 17.08 27.31 -18.35
N ASP A 94 18.27 26.80 -18.70
CA ASP A 94 19.56 27.48 -18.51
C ASP A 94 19.62 28.89 -19.13
N ARG A 95 19.10 29.05 -20.35
CA ARG A 95 19.08 30.33 -21.05
C ARG A 95 18.29 31.39 -20.28
N PHE A 96 17.07 31.02 -19.82
CA PHE A 96 16.24 31.89 -19.01
C PHE A 96 16.92 32.26 -17.68
N LEU A 97 17.44 31.24 -16.97
CA LEU A 97 18.04 31.47 -15.64
C LEU A 97 19.23 32.38 -15.71
N ARG A 98 20.09 32.31 -16.75
CA ARG A 98 21.23 33.24 -16.95
C ARG A 98 20.79 34.69 -17.09
N GLY A 99 19.64 34.93 -17.70
CA GLY A 99 19.05 36.27 -17.82
C GLY A 99 18.34 36.74 -16.54
N ALA A 100 17.88 35.77 -15.71
CA ALA A 100 17.04 36.04 -14.54
C ALA A 100 17.82 36.25 -13.23
N VAL A 101 19.14 36.00 -13.19
CA VAL A 101 19.98 36.16 -11.99
C VAL A 101 21.06 37.22 -12.22
N SER A 102 21.50 37.85 -11.12
CA SER A 102 22.56 38.90 -11.16
C SER A 102 23.98 38.36 -10.95
N PHE A 103 24.13 37.08 -10.66
CA PHE A 103 25.41 36.41 -10.44
C PHE A 103 25.75 35.45 -11.58
N ALA A 104 27.04 35.13 -11.75
CA ALA A 104 27.50 34.28 -12.82
C ALA A 104 27.10 32.80 -12.58
N LEU A 105 26.52 32.17 -13.57
CA LEU A 105 26.24 30.73 -13.56
C LEU A 105 27.31 29.96 -14.30
N PRO A 106 27.80 28.82 -13.77
CA PRO A 106 28.65 27.88 -14.50
C PRO A 106 27.95 27.34 -15.74
N PRO A 107 28.63 26.57 -16.61
CA PRO A 107 27.96 25.89 -17.75
C PRO A 107 26.80 25.04 -17.31
N ALA A 108 25.82 24.82 -18.19
CA ALA A 108 24.68 23.92 -17.94
C ALA A 108 25.15 22.54 -17.47
N GLY A 109 24.50 21.98 -16.45
CA GLY A 109 24.88 20.73 -15.77
C GLY A 109 26.04 20.87 -14.75
N ALA A 110 26.67 22.06 -14.64
CA ALA A 110 27.66 22.35 -13.62
C ALA A 110 27.09 23.24 -12.47
N TYR A 111 25.80 23.48 -12.48
CA TYR A 111 25.04 24.03 -11.35
C TYR A 111 23.69 23.35 -11.25
N GLY A 112 23.14 23.29 -10.04
CA GLY A 112 21.78 22.91 -9.75
C GLY A 112 20.96 24.09 -9.28
N ALA A 113 19.69 24.13 -9.59
CA ALA A 113 18.75 25.10 -9.08
C ALA A 113 17.53 24.41 -8.49
N GLY A 114 16.90 25.02 -7.50
CA GLY A 114 15.73 24.47 -6.87
C GLY A 114 14.77 25.52 -6.35
N LEU A 115 13.47 25.29 -6.56
CA LEU A 115 12.43 26.09 -5.93
C LEU A 115 12.28 25.66 -4.47
N ILE A 116 12.37 26.62 -3.56
CA ILE A 116 12.22 26.44 -2.13
C ILE A 116 11.02 27.23 -1.65
N PHE A 117 10.15 26.59 -0.91
CA PHE A 117 9.13 27.26 -0.10
C PHE A 117 9.73 27.61 1.24
N LEU A 118 9.68 28.89 1.62
CA LEU A 118 10.21 29.43 2.85
C LEU A 118 9.08 30.03 3.71
N PRO A 119 9.26 30.18 5.03
CA PRO A 119 8.34 30.95 5.85
C PRO A 119 8.26 32.38 5.39
N ARG A 120 7.20 33.12 5.73
CA ARG A 120 7.02 34.51 5.32
C ARG A 120 7.81 35.52 6.13
N ASP A 121 8.19 35.13 7.35
CA ASP A 121 8.96 36.01 8.25
C ASP A 121 10.44 36.01 7.87
N ASP A 122 11.05 37.18 7.96
CA ASP A 122 12.43 37.36 7.53
C ASP A 122 13.44 36.59 8.39
N ASP A 123 13.19 36.46 9.70
CA ASP A 123 14.07 35.70 10.60
C ASP A 123 14.06 34.20 10.26
N GLY A 124 12.89 33.65 10.00
CA GLY A 124 12.74 32.26 9.56
C GLY A 124 13.40 32.02 8.21
N GLN A 125 13.27 32.96 7.25
CA GLN A 125 13.94 32.86 5.96
C GLN A 125 15.47 32.90 6.12
N ALA A 126 16.00 33.89 6.89
CA ALA A 126 17.43 33.99 7.11
C ALA A 126 18.02 32.75 7.78
N LEU A 127 17.31 32.18 8.78
CA LEU A 127 17.71 30.96 9.46
C LEU A 127 17.81 29.79 8.47
N LEU A 128 16.77 29.56 7.63
CA LEU A 128 16.73 28.43 6.71
C LEU A 128 17.66 28.59 5.51
N ARG A 129 17.83 29.81 4.98
CA ARG A 129 18.85 30.09 3.97
C ARG A 129 20.25 29.79 4.51
N GLY A 130 20.59 30.27 5.70
CA GLY A 130 21.88 29.98 6.35
C GLY A 130 22.08 28.49 6.65
N LEU A 131 21.00 27.75 6.95
CA LEU A 131 21.03 26.28 7.09
C LEU A 131 21.37 25.59 5.76
N ILE A 132 20.72 26.00 4.68
CA ILE A 132 20.93 25.46 3.33
C ILE A 132 22.37 25.73 2.87
N GLU A 133 22.86 26.96 3.07
CA GLU A 133 24.21 27.36 2.69
C GLU A 133 25.28 26.56 3.43
N ARG A 134 25.11 26.37 4.74
CA ARG A 134 26.05 25.55 5.54
C ARG A 134 26.05 24.09 5.05
N ILE A 135 24.87 23.49 4.86
CA ILE A 135 24.79 22.08 4.44
C ILE A 135 25.41 21.90 3.05
N ALA A 136 25.14 22.80 2.11
CA ALA A 136 25.74 22.74 0.78
C ALA A 136 27.28 22.89 0.85
N ALA A 137 27.79 23.82 1.69
CA ALA A 137 29.21 23.97 1.92
C ALA A 137 29.86 22.76 2.59
N ASP A 138 29.20 22.15 3.59
CA ASP A 138 29.65 20.93 4.25
C ASP A 138 29.81 19.75 3.28
N GLU A 139 28.92 19.66 2.26
CA GLU A 139 29.02 18.68 1.19
C GLU A 139 29.98 19.09 0.06
N GLY A 140 30.70 20.23 0.23
CA GLY A 140 31.70 20.71 -0.72
C GLY A 140 31.15 21.37 -1.98
N HIS A 141 29.91 21.85 -1.92
CA HIS A 141 29.23 22.53 -3.02
C HIS A 141 28.86 23.97 -2.66
N PRO A 142 29.39 25.00 -3.35
CA PRO A 142 29.09 26.37 -3.00
C PRO A 142 27.67 26.77 -3.42
N VAL A 143 26.98 27.52 -2.58
CA VAL A 143 25.79 28.27 -3.00
C VAL A 143 26.27 29.49 -3.81
N LEU A 144 25.82 29.57 -5.06
CA LEU A 144 26.17 30.65 -6.00
C LEU A 144 25.36 31.91 -5.74
N GLY A 145 24.13 31.72 -5.26
CA GLY A 145 23.22 32.79 -4.92
C GLY A 145 21.79 32.38 -4.79
N TRP A 146 20.94 33.34 -4.52
CA TRP A 146 19.50 33.21 -4.36
C TRP A 146 18.77 34.13 -5.34
N ARG A 147 17.59 33.69 -5.78
CA ARG A 147 16.66 34.47 -6.58
C ARG A 147 15.28 34.43 -5.94
N GLU A 148 14.70 35.60 -5.69
CA GLU A 148 13.27 35.64 -5.36
C GLU A 148 12.48 35.35 -6.63
N VAL A 149 11.55 34.37 -6.53
CA VAL A 149 10.72 33.99 -7.69
C VAL A 149 9.57 34.99 -7.82
N PRO A 150 9.44 35.66 -8.98
CA PRO A 150 8.30 36.53 -9.21
C PRO A 150 6.99 35.73 -9.12
N THR A 151 6.09 36.18 -8.26
CA THR A 151 4.78 35.51 -8.03
C THR A 151 3.66 36.52 -7.96
N ASN A 152 2.50 36.14 -8.43
CA ASN A 152 1.28 36.96 -8.36
C ASN A 152 0.23 36.26 -7.45
N LEU A 153 0.29 36.52 -6.17
CA LEU A 153 -0.69 36.00 -5.20
C LEU A 153 -2.12 36.55 -5.39
N GLY A 154 -2.28 37.64 -6.16
CA GLY A 154 -3.61 38.12 -6.54
C GLY A 154 -4.34 37.22 -7.54
N ALA A 155 -3.64 36.29 -8.20
CA ALA A 155 -4.21 35.35 -9.15
C ALA A 155 -4.76 34.07 -8.47
N VAL A 156 -4.61 33.89 -7.16
CA VAL A 156 -5.01 32.67 -6.45
C VAL A 156 -6.11 32.95 -5.43
N GLY A 157 -6.83 31.89 -5.03
CA GLY A 157 -7.92 32.00 -4.05
C GLY A 157 -7.43 32.46 -2.67
N ARG A 158 -8.34 33.10 -1.96
CA ARG A 158 -8.06 33.72 -0.65
C ARG A 158 -7.45 32.72 0.35
N ASN A 159 -7.98 31.50 0.40
CA ASN A 159 -7.49 30.47 1.33
C ASN A 159 -6.08 30.00 0.95
N ALA A 160 -5.80 29.81 -0.33
CA ALA A 160 -4.46 29.45 -0.82
C ALA A 160 -3.45 30.59 -0.54
N ALA A 161 -3.84 31.84 -0.81
CA ALA A 161 -3.01 33.01 -0.55
C ALA A 161 -2.69 33.20 0.93
N ALA A 162 -3.64 32.90 1.84
CA ALA A 162 -3.45 33.04 3.28
C ALA A 162 -2.34 32.11 3.81
N VAL A 163 -2.16 30.92 3.23
CA VAL A 163 -1.17 29.91 3.64
C VAL A 163 0.00 29.77 2.64
N ALA A 164 0.11 30.66 1.65
CA ALA A 164 1.19 30.62 0.68
C ALA A 164 2.54 30.86 1.37
N PRO A 165 3.60 30.14 1.00
CA PRO A 165 4.96 30.40 1.47
C PRO A 165 5.57 31.63 0.78
N ALA A 166 6.80 32.00 1.15
CA ALA A 166 7.69 32.80 0.32
C ALA A 166 8.39 31.87 -0.69
N PHE A 167 8.66 32.38 -1.90
CA PHE A 167 9.15 31.58 -3.03
C PHE A 167 10.56 32.04 -3.43
N ALA A 168 11.53 31.19 -3.20
CA ALA A 168 12.92 31.47 -3.57
C ALA A 168 13.53 30.33 -4.36
N GLN A 169 14.49 30.64 -5.23
CA GLN A 169 15.35 29.67 -5.88
C GLN A 169 16.77 29.76 -5.32
N VAL A 170 17.31 28.62 -4.91
CA VAL A 170 18.72 28.46 -4.54
C VAL A 170 19.49 27.93 -5.76
N PHE A 171 20.72 28.44 -5.94
CA PHE A 171 21.64 27.99 -6.98
C PHE A 171 22.90 27.44 -6.32
N ILE A 172 23.21 26.17 -6.59
CA ILE A 172 24.34 25.42 -6.01
C ILE A 172 25.31 25.07 -7.14
N GLY A 173 26.57 25.41 -6.99
CA GLY A 173 27.63 25.10 -7.92
C GLY A 173 28.17 23.67 -7.74
N ARG A 174 28.51 23.00 -8.85
CA ARG A 174 29.25 21.74 -8.80
C ARG A 174 30.63 21.95 -8.28
N SER A 175 31.10 21.14 -7.35
CA SER A 175 32.49 21.16 -6.90
C SER A 175 33.46 20.91 -8.07
N PRO A 176 34.55 21.69 -8.24
CA PRO A 176 35.56 21.41 -9.25
C PRO A 176 36.19 20.01 -9.15
N ALA A 177 36.18 19.40 -7.96
CA ALA A 177 36.68 18.04 -7.74
C ALA A 177 35.76 16.95 -8.40
N MET A 178 34.57 17.34 -8.84
CA MET A 178 33.62 16.42 -9.53
C MET A 178 33.70 16.45 -11.06
N ASP A 179 34.68 17.09 -11.66
CA ASP A 179 34.84 17.09 -13.11
C ASP A 179 35.21 15.71 -13.65
N GLY A 180 34.94 15.47 -14.93
CA GLY A 180 35.21 14.21 -15.62
C GLY A 180 33.97 13.45 -16.07
N PRO A 181 34.12 12.19 -16.49
CA PRO A 181 33.00 11.33 -16.89
C PRO A 181 31.95 11.25 -15.78
N ASP A 182 30.67 11.22 -16.15
CA ASP A 182 29.52 11.13 -15.24
C ASP A 182 29.39 12.27 -14.22
N ALA A 183 30.10 13.40 -14.43
CA ALA A 183 30.08 14.52 -13.49
C ALA A 183 28.66 15.01 -13.17
N THR A 184 27.79 15.10 -14.17
CA THR A 184 26.38 15.47 -13.97
C THR A 184 25.63 14.48 -13.10
N ALA A 185 25.81 13.17 -13.32
CA ALA A 185 25.15 12.15 -12.51
C ALA A 185 25.67 12.11 -11.07
N ARG A 186 26.98 12.35 -10.87
CA ARG A 186 27.56 12.47 -9.53
C ARG A 186 27.05 13.73 -8.81
N PHE A 187 26.89 14.81 -9.57
CA PHE A 187 26.37 16.06 -9.01
C PHE A 187 24.88 15.94 -8.65
N GLU A 188 24.06 15.27 -9.46
CA GLU A 188 22.66 14.97 -9.09
C GLU A 188 22.58 14.20 -7.76
N ARG A 189 23.46 13.20 -7.54
CA ARG A 189 23.55 12.50 -6.26
C ARG A 189 23.95 13.42 -5.10
N ALA A 190 24.88 14.32 -5.31
CA ALA A 190 25.26 15.29 -4.30
C ALA A 190 24.11 16.24 -3.96
N LEU A 191 23.38 16.74 -4.95
CA LEU A 191 22.19 17.57 -4.75
C LEU A 191 21.08 16.81 -4.00
N TYR A 192 20.91 15.51 -4.30
CA TYR A 192 20.00 14.63 -3.55
C TYR A 192 20.40 14.52 -2.08
N VAL A 193 21.67 14.27 -1.78
CA VAL A 193 22.20 14.21 -0.39
C VAL A 193 22.01 15.54 0.32
N ILE A 194 22.40 16.66 -0.32
CA ILE A 194 22.21 18.01 0.21
C ILE A 194 20.75 18.26 0.56
N ARG A 195 19.83 17.96 -0.35
CA ARG A 195 18.39 18.13 -0.14
C ARG A 195 17.87 17.30 1.04
N LYS A 196 18.20 16.00 1.12
CA LYS A 196 17.80 15.13 2.23
C LYS A 196 18.33 15.64 3.57
N ARG A 197 19.57 16.10 3.63
CA ARG A 197 20.16 16.72 4.83
C ARG A 197 19.42 18.01 5.22
N ILE A 198 19.06 18.84 4.25
CA ILE A 198 18.30 20.07 4.48
C ILE A 198 16.91 19.73 5.04
N GLU A 199 16.20 18.79 4.43
CA GLU A 199 14.86 18.36 4.86
C GLU A 199 14.89 17.81 6.30
N GLN A 200 15.89 17.01 6.65
CA GLN A 200 16.08 16.48 8.01
C GLN A 200 16.44 17.57 9.01
N ALA A 201 17.43 18.40 8.69
CA ALA A 201 17.88 19.46 9.59
C ALA A 201 16.80 20.53 9.84
N ALA A 202 15.97 20.81 8.83
CA ALA A 202 14.83 21.71 8.99
C ALA A 202 13.74 21.15 9.93
N GLN A 203 13.68 19.83 10.14
CA GLN A 203 12.74 19.21 11.09
C GLN A 203 13.29 19.08 12.51
N ASP A 204 14.56 19.45 12.73
CA ASP A 204 15.15 19.42 14.07
C ASP A 204 14.30 20.26 15.05
N PRO A 205 13.98 19.75 16.25
CA PRO A 205 13.27 20.50 17.28
C PRO A 205 13.91 21.85 17.65
N ALA A 206 15.22 22.02 17.42
CA ALA A 206 15.92 23.29 17.62
C ALA A 206 15.52 24.38 16.61
N VAL A 207 15.00 24.00 15.44
CA VAL A 207 14.43 24.95 14.48
C VAL A 207 13.04 25.38 14.96
N PRO A 208 12.74 26.69 15.09
CA PRO A 208 11.45 27.17 15.56
C PRO A 208 10.29 26.57 14.74
N ALA A 209 9.21 26.16 15.41
CA ALA A 209 8.04 25.56 14.76
C ALA A 209 7.40 26.48 13.70
N ALA A 210 7.52 27.82 13.88
CA ALA A 210 7.07 28.79 12.88
C ALA A 210 7.92 28.73 11.60
N ALA A 211 9.23 28.59 11.73
CA ALA A 211 10.14 28.47 10.59
C ALA A 211 9.96 27.11 9.85
N ARG A 212 9.69 26.03 10.59
CA ARG A 212 9.39 24.71 9.99
C ARG A 212 8.09 24.69 9.19
N ARG A 213 7.07 25.44 9.66
CA ARG A 213 5.80 25.56 8.93
C ARG A 213 5.99 26.31 7.63
N GLY A 214 5.61 25.70 6.52
CA GLY A 214 5.76 26.31 5.19
C GLY A 214 7.11 26.09 4.52
N PHE A 215 8.08 25.47 5.22
CA PHE A 215 9.34 25.09 4.60
C PHE A 215 9.19 23.79 3.80
N TYR A 216 9.61 23.83 2.52
CA TYR A 216 9.64 22.65 1.68
C TYR A 216 10.58 22.83 0.49
N VAL A 217 11.42 21.84 0.19
CA VAL A 217 12.26 21.83 -1.00
C VAL A 217 11.47 21.20 -2.14
N VAL A 218 10.93 22.03 -3.02
CA VAL A 218 10.10 21.59 -4.16
C VAL A 218 10.92 20.78 -5.14
N SER A 219 12.06 21.31 -5.56
CA SER A 219 13.04 20.64 -6.42
C SER A 219 14.44 21.14 -6.08
N LEU A 220 15.46 20.33 -6.37
CA LEU A 220 16.87 20.71 -6.34
C LEU A 220 17.61 19.76 -7.29
N SER A 221 17.88 20.20 -8.51
CA SER A 221 18.42 19.35 -9.58
C SER A 221 19.24 20.21 -10.55
N ALA A 222 20.18 19.60 -11.28
CA ALA A 222 20.85 20.21 -12.44
C ALA A 222 20.12 19.92 -13.77
N ARG A 223 19.03 19.10 -13.72
CA ARG A 223 18.31 18.65 -14.91
C ARG A 223 16.90 19.18 -15.01
N THR A 224 16.20 19.34 -13.88
CA THR A 224 14.77 19.67 -13.84
C THR A 224 14.48 20.83 -12.91
N LEU A 225 13.37 21.52 -13.17
CA LEU A 225 12.81 22.57 -12.33
C LEU A 225 11.30 22.40 -12.26
N THR A 226 10.73 22.55 -11.05
CA THR A 226 9.28 22.37 -10.81
C THR A 226 8.67 23.67 -10.29
N TYR A 227 7.53 24.07 -10.88
CA TYR A 227 6.63 25.11 -10.37
C TYR A 227 5.31 24.47 -9.99
N LYS A 228 4.84 24.69 -8.75
CA LYS A 228 3.60 24.10 -8.24
C LYS A 228 3.01 24.87 -7.08
N GLY A 229 1.75 24.59 -6.76
CA GLY A 229 1.10 25.19 -5.59
C GLY A 229 -0.35 24.76 -5.39
N MET A 230 -0.99 25.32 -4.37
CA MET A 230 -2.44 25.16 -4.13
C MET A 230 -3.23 26.00 -5.15
N LEU A 231 -3.24 25.57 -6.39
CA LEU A 231 -3.71 26.29 -7.56
C LEU A 231 -4.75 25.46 -8.29
N THR A 232 -5.65 26.12 -9.01
CA THR A 232 -6.37 25.53 -10.14
C THR A 232 -5.45 25.52 -11.38
N ALA A 233 -5.84 24.79 -12.43
CA ALA A 233 -5.07 24.70 -13.65
C ALA A 233 -4.82 26.09 -14.30
N SER A 234 -5.86 26.90 -14.37
CA SER A 234 -5.86 28.23 -14.97
C SER A 234 -5.01 29.24 -14.20
N GLN A 235 -4.73 29.00 -12.92
CA GLN A 235 -3.96 29.91 -12.06
C GLN A 235 -2.44 29.71 -12.17
N LEU A 236 -1.95 28.56 -12.64
CA LEU A 236 -0.51 28.24 -12.63
C LEU A 236 0.33 29.24 -13.44
N GLY A 237 -0.09 29.55 -14.66
CA GLY A 237 0.60 30.54 -15.50
C GLY A 237 0.58 31.95 -14.91
N PRO A 238 -0.59 32.51 -14.54
CA PRO A 238 -0.69 33.81 -13.89
C PRO A 238 0.06 33.92 -12.56
N MET A 239 0.12 32.85 -11.76
CA MET A 239 0.85 32.79 -10.48
C MET A 239 2.36 32.91 -10.67
N TYR A 240 2.90 32.26 -11.71
CA TYR A 240 4.34 32.25 -12.00
C TYR A 240 4.65 32.91 -13.35
N PRO A 241 4.87 34.21 -13.40
CA PRO A 241 5.19 34.96 -14.65
C PRO A 241 6.40 34.40 -15.42
N ASP A 242 7.32 33.72 -14.72
CA ASP A 242 8.45 33.00 -15.35
C ASP A 242 8.01 32.07 -16.48
N LEU A 243 6.87 31.38 -16.31
CA LEU A 243 6.35 30.37 -17.27
C LEU A 243 5.91 30.99 -18.62
N ALA A 244 5.71 32.29 -18.67
CA ALA A 244 5.40 33.03 -19.89
C ALA A 244 6.64 33.65 -20.56
N HIS A 245 7.86 33.50 -19.97
CA HIS A 245 9.06 34.14 -20.48
C HIS A 245 9.51 33.48 -21.80
N PRO A 246 9.83 34.28 -22.85
CA PRO A 246 10.16 33.74 -24.16
C PRO A 246 11.47 32.92 -24.22
N GLU A 247 12.33 33.04 -23.24
CA GLU A 247 13.57 32.28 -23.14
C GLU A 247 13.45 31.06 -22.22
N LEU A 248 12.29 30.83 -21.58
CA LEU A 248 12.03 29.64 -20.80
C LEU A 248 11.64 28.50 -21.72
N ASP A 249 12.62 27.71 -22.11
CA ASP A 249 12.48 26.60 -23.04
C ASP A 249 12.64 25.22 -22.37
N SER A 250 11.99 24.22 -22.94
CA SER A 250 12.10 22.81 -22.55
C SER A 250 11.78 21.90 -23.73
N ALA A 251 12.39 20.70 -23.79
CA ALA A 251 12.01 19.67 -24.72
C ALA A 251 10.91 18.74 -24.18
N LEU A 252 10.64 18.82 -22.89
CA LEU A 252 9.58 18.06 -22.23
C LEU A 252 8.92 18.91 -21.12
N ALA A 253 7.65 18.64 -20.85
CA ALA A 253 6.92 19.23 -19.73
C ALA A 253 5.93 18.23 -19.20
N LEU A 254 5.96 17.98 -17.87
CA LEU A 254 5.04 17.13 -17.15
C LEU A 254 4.12 18.03 -16.32
N VAL A 255 2.80 17.87 -16.46
CA VAL A 255 1.79 18.68 -15.76
C VAL A 255 0.80 17.82 -15.00
N HIS A 256 0.23 18.40 -13.96
CA HIS A 256 -0.76 17.73 -13.13
C HIS A 256 -1.76 18.72 -12.53
N GLN A 257 -3.03 18.33 -12.55
CA GLN A 257 -4.13 18.95 -11.81
C GLN A 257 -4.65 17.98 -10.77
N ARG A 258 -4.61 18.40 -9.51
CA ARG A 258 -4.94 17.53 -8.37
C ARG A 258 -6.41 17.52 -8.03
N PHE A 259 -6.93 16.32 -7.75
CA PHE A 259 -8.16 16.06 -7.02
C PHE A 259 -7.80 15.31 -5.74
N SER A 260 -7.91 15.96 -4.60
CA SER A 260 -7.50 15.39 -3.31
C SER A 260 -8.66 14.69 -2.63
N THR A 261 -8.56 13.37 -2.44
CA THR A 261 -9.60 12.57 -1.79
C THR A 261 -9.27 12.23 -0.34
N ASN A 262 -7.98 11.97 -0.04
CA ASN A 262 -7.55 11.38 1.24
C ASN A 262 -6.67 12.29 2.10
N THR A 263 -6.17 13.40 1.55
CA THR A 263 -5.31 14.33 2.27
C THR A 263 -5.77 15.77 2.04
N PHE A 264 -5.71 16.60 3.07
CA PHE A 264 -5.99 18.02 2.93
C PHE A 264 -5.02 18.68 1.94
N PRO A 265 -5.49 19.54 1.03
CA PRO A 265 -4.64 20.29 0.12
C PRO A 265 -3.62 21.14 0.86
N SER A 266 -2.40 21.19 0.33
CA SER A 266 -1.35 22.10 0.81
C SER A 266 -0.36 22.39 -0.31
N TRP A 267 0.38 23.52 -0.20
CA TRP A 267 1.39 23.90 -1.20
C TRP A 267 2.41 22.81 -1.49
N PRO A 268 2.99 22.11 -0.47
CA PRO A 268 3.92 21.01 -0.70
C PRO A 268 3.33 19.79 -1.42
N LEU A 269 2.06 19.49 -1.16
CA LEU A 269 1.41 18.27 -1.66
C LEU A 269 0.87 18.40 -3.10
N ALA A 270 0.96 19.59 -3.72
CA ALA A 270 0.68 19.73 -5.14
C ALA A 270 1.69 18.95 -5.98
N HIS A 271 1.23 18.40 -7.11
CA HIS A 271 2.07 17.72 -8.10
C HIS A 271 2.51 18.68 -9.20
N PRO A 272 3.55 18.33 -10.03
CA PRO A 272 4.43 17.15 -9.93
C PRO A 272 5.36 17.19 -8.71
N TYR A 273 5.85 16.00 -8.33
CA TYR A 273 6.99 15.88 -7.44
C TYR A 273 8.29 16.00 -8.25
N ARG A 274 9.40 15.37 -7.79
CA ARG A 274 10.72 15.55 -8.41
C ARG A 274 10.91 14.70 -9.64
N TYR A 275 10.26 13.53 -9.67
CA TYR A 275 10.30 12.56 -10.75
C TYR A 275 8.92 12.23 -11.29
N VAL A 276 7.86 12.33 -10.49
CA VAL A 276 6.55 11.77 -10.85
C VAL A 276 5.39 12.74 -10.73
N ALA A 277 4.38 12.47 -11.55
CA ALA A 277 3.00 12.86 -11.32
C ALA A 277 2.09 11.63 -11.50
N HIS A 278 1.02 11.58 -10.72
CA HIS A 278 0.22 10.38 -10.56
C HIS A 278 -1.28 10.69 -10.58
N ASN A 279 -2.04 9.92 -11.34
CA ASN A 279 -3.49 9.89 -11.29
C ASN A 279 -3.93 8.54 -10.72
N GLY A 280 -4.49 8.55 -9.52
CA GLY A 280 -4.97 7.35 -8.85
C GLY A 280 -4.62 7.32 -7.37
N GLU A 281 -4.50 6.11 -6.83
CA GLU A 281 -4.15 5.84 -5.43
C GLU A 281 -3.26 4.61 -5.32
N ILE A 282 -2.26 4.67 -4.45
CA ILE A 282 -1.46 3.50 -4.06
C ILE A 282 -2.10 2.91 -2.81
N ASN A 283 -2.91 1.87 -2.99
CA ASN A 283 -3.63 1.22 -1.90
C ASN A 283 -2.70 0.52 -0.90
N THR A 284 -1.50 0.15 -1.34
CA THR A 284 -0.49 -0.55 -0.53
C THR A 284 0.44 0.37 0.24
N LEU A 285 0.23 1.68 0.19
CA LEU A 285 1.13 2.71 0.74
C LEU A 285 1.64 2.37 2.14
N GLN A 286 0.75 2.00 3.07
CA GLN A 286 1.14 1.72 4.46
C GLN A 286 2.13 0.56 4.53
N GLY A 287 1.89 -0.52 3.79
CA GLY A 287 2.79 -1.65 3.69
C GLY A 287 4.13 -1.29 3.07
N ASN A 288 4.11 -0.54 1.95
CA ASN A 288 5.33 -0.12 1.27
C ASN A 288 6.22 0.78 2.16
N VAL A 289 5.61 1.70 2.92
CA VAL A 289 6.32 2.54 3.90
C VAL A 289 6.94 1.68 5.01
N ASN A 290 6.17 0.73 5.55
CA ASN A 290 6.64 -0.17 6.61
C ASN A 290 7.80 -1.04 6.13
N TRP A 291 7.70 -1.62 4.93
CA TRP A 291 8.76 -2.47 4.36
C TRP A 291 9.99 -1.67 3.97
N MET A 292 9.85 -0.48 3.40
CA MET A 292 11.00 0.37 3.10
C MET A 292 11.79 0.69 4.39
N ARG A 293 11.08 1.06 5.47
CA ARG A 293 11.69 1.28 6.78
C ARG A 293 12.36 0.02 7.35
N ALA A 294 11.74 -1.15 7.16
CA ALA A 294 12.31 -2.42 7.62
C ALA A 294 13.61 -2.78 6.88
N ARG A 295 13.73 -2.39 5.59
CA ARG A 295 14.91 -2.63 4.75
C ARG A 295 16.07 -1.67 5.01
N GLU A 296 15.83 -0.50 5.57
CA GLU A 296 16.87 0.50 5.80
C GLU A 296 18.11 -0.08 6.51
N GLY A 297 17.91 -1.05 7.40
CA GLY A 297 19.01 -1.74 8.10
C GLY A 297 19.87 -2.67 7.23
N LEU A 298 19.45 -3.04 6.01
CA LEU A 298 20.19 -3.88 5.06
C LEU A 298 20.79 -3.11 3.89
N LEU A 299 20.42 -1.85 3.72
CA LEU A 299 20.84 -1.07 2.55
C LEU A 299 22.35 -0.87 2.54
N GLN A 300 22.96 -1.11 1.40
CA GLN A 300 24.36 -0.82 1.10
C GLN A 300 24.44 -0.30 -0.33
N SER A 301 25.14 0.81 -0.54
CA SER A 301 25.28 1.42 -1.85
C SER A 301 26.73 1.79 -2.13
N ARG A 302 27.30 1.30 -3.23
CA ARG A 302 28.65 1.69 -3.68
C ARG A 302 28.67 3.14 -4.16
N LEU A 303 27.56 3.66 -4.66
CA LEU A 303 27.47 4.99 -5.23
C LEU A 303 27.31 6.09 -4.18
N LEU A 304 26.62 5.79 -3.08
CA LEU A 304 26.47 6.71 -1.94
C LEU A 304 27.53 6.50 -0.87
N GLY A 305 28.06 5.27 -0.70
CA GLY A 305 29.02 4.98 0.35
C GLY A 305 28.51 5.43 1.72
N ASP A 306 29.33 6.24 2.43
CA ASP A 306 28.98 6.77 3.76
C ASP A 306 27.81 7.79 3.70
N ASP A 307 27.54 8.39 2.56
CA ASP A 307 26.41 9.31 2.37
C ASP A 307 25.05 8.62 2.48
N LEU A 308 25.01 7.29 2.39
CA LEU A 308 23.76 6.52 2.56
C LEU A 308 23.07 6.84 3.89
N ALA A 309 23.83 6.94 4.97
CA ALA A 309 23.29 7.28 6.28
C ALA A 309 22.66 8.68 6.34
N LYS A 310 23.13 9.62 5.50
CA LYS A 310 22.64 11.01 5.44
C LYS A 310 21.26 11.13 4.75
N VAL A 311 20.84 10.12 3.99
CA VAL A 311 19.60 10.15 3.22
C VAL A 311 18.46 9.35 3.85
N LEU A 312 18.71 8.67 4.96
CA LEU A 312 17.70 7.94 5.71
C LEU A 312 16.95 8.85 6.69
N PRO A 313 15.63 8.67 6.90
CA PRO A 313 14.80 7.67 6.22
C PRO A 313 14.59 8.01 4.74
N VAL A 314 14.44 6.96 3.92
CA VAL A 314 14.20 7.12 2.47
C VAL A 314 12.91 7.88 2.25
N ILE A 315 11.82 7.43 2.87
CA ILE A 315 10.50 8.06 2.76
C ILE A 315 10.35 9.14 3.83
N THR A 316 10.02 10.34 3.40
CA THR A 316 9.74 11.48 4.31
C THR A 316 8.40 11.25 5.02
N PRO A 317 8.36 11.23 6.38
CA PRO A 317 7.14 11.02 7.13
C PRO A 317 6.06 12.08 6.83
N GLY A 318 4.79 11.63 6.75
CA GLY A 318 3.64 12.53 6.55
C GLY A 318 3.42 12.98 5.11
N GLY A 319 4.15 12.40 4.14
CA GLY A 319 3.90 12.61 2.72
C GLY A 319 2.64 11.89 2.21
N SER A 320 2.17 12.28 1.01
CA SER A 320 1.14 11.54 0.29
C SER A 320 1.71 10.22 -0.26
N ASP A 321 0.83 9.37 -0.82
CA ASP A 321 1.21 8.16 -1.56
C ASP A 321 2.20 8.48 -2.68
N THR A 322 1.90 9.48 -3.49
CA THR A 322 2.77 9.93 -4.59
C THR A 322 4.09 10.49 -4.08
N ALA A 323 4.10 11.25 -2.97
CA ALA A 323 5.34 11.76 -2.38
C ALA A 323 6.24 10.62 -1.89
N SER A 324 5.64 9.58 -1.30
CA SER A 324 6.35 8.39 -0.84
C SER A 324 6.90 7.59 -2.01
N PHE A 325 6.10 7.41 -3.07
CA PHE A 325 6.53 6.77 -4.31
C PHE A 325 7.70 7.54 -4.95
N ASP A 326 7.59 8.86 -5.08
CA ASP A 326 8.64 9.74 -5.61
C ASP A 326 9.96 9.61 -4.83
N ASN A 327 9.88 9.54 -3.50
CA ASN A 327 11.07 9.35 -2.65
C ASN A 327 11.78 8.01 -2.92
N VAL A 328 11.04 6.92 -3.08
CA VAL A 328 11.63 5.61 -3.35
C VAL A 328 12.16 5.53 -4.77
N LEU A 329 11.42 6.05 -5.76
CA LEU A 329 11.88 6.10 -7.15
C LEU A 329 13.18 6.90 -7.29
N GLU A 330 13.22 8.10 -6.73
CA GLU A 330 14.43 8.95 -6.70
C GLU A 330 15.60 8.22 -6.04
N PHE A 331 15.37 7.58 -4.90
CA PHE A 331 16.39 6.82 -4.19
C PHE A 331 16.96 5.67 -5.03
N LEU A 332 16.10 4.87 -5.68
CA LEU A 332 16.53 3.78 -6.56
C LEU A 332 17.35 4.30 -7.75
N VAL A 333 16.95 5.43 -8.33
CA VAL A 333 17.70 6.07 -9.43
C VAL A 333 19.04 6.61 -8.94
N MET A 334 19.09 7.29 -7.81
CA MET A 334 20.33 7.84 -7.22
C MET A 334 21.31 6.74 -6.80
N THR A 335 20.82 5.54 -6.51
CA THR A 335 21.63 4.37 -6.17
C THR A 335 21.99 3.49 -7.37
N GLY A 336 21.63 3.91 -8.61
CA GLY A 336 22.17 3.35 -9.86
C GLY A 336 21.22 2.52 -10.69
N ARG A 337 19.93 2.41 -10.32
CA ARG A 337 18.92 1.83 -11.21
C ARG A 337 18.60 2.85 -12.31
N SER A 338 18.41 2.39 -13.56
CA SER A 338 17.85 3.27 -14.58
C SER A 338 16.41 3.63 -14.24
N LEU A 339 15.94 4.78 -14.65
CA LEU A 339 14.59 5.25 -14.35
C LEU A 339 13.51 4.22 -14.74
N PRO A 340 13.46 3.65 -15.96
CA PRO A 340 12.46 2.63 -16.29
C PRO A 340 12.64 1.32 -15.50
N HIS A 341 13.86 0.93 -15.13
CA HIS A 341 14.11 -0.24 -14.28
C HIS A 341 13.46 -0.05 -12.90
N ALA A 342 13.73 1.09 -12.25
CA ALA A 342 13.17 1.40 -10.94
C ALA A 342 11.63 1.44 -10.97
N VAL A 343 11.05 2.04 -12.01
CA VAL A 343 9.59 2.06 -12.19
C VAL A 343 9.01 0.65 -12.35
N LEU A 344 9.63 -0.24 -13.15
CA LEU A 344 9.17 -1.62 -13.34
C LEU A 344 9.36 -2.51 -12.10
N MET A 345 10.33 -2.19 -11.23
CA MET A 345 10.45 -2.82 -9.92
C MET A 345 9.27 -2.44 -9.00
N MET A 346 8.91 -1.17 -9.00
CA MET A 346 7.84 -0.65 -8.13
C MET A 346 6.45 -1.02 -8.66
N ILE A 347 6.26 -1.01 -9.99
CA ILE A 347 4.98 -1.31 -10.65
C ILE A 347 5.16 -2.41 -11.69
N PRO A 348 5.32 -3.66 -11.25
CA PRO A 348 5.44 -4.79 -12.16
C PRO A 348 4.09 -5.12 -12.81
N GLU A 349 4.12 -5.56 -14.09
CA GLU A 349 2.94 -6.16 -14.70
C GLU A 349 2.62 -7.54 -14.07
N PRO A 350 1.39 -8.07 -14.22
CA PRO A 350 1.04 -9.40 -13.72
C PRO A 350 1.86 -10.46 -14.47
N TRP A 351 2.82 -11.06 -13.81
CA TRP A 351 3.76 -12.01 -14.41
C TRP A 351 3.53 -13.47 -13.99
N SER A 352 3.09 -13.72 -12.75
CA SER A 352 2.98 -15.07 -12.17
C SER A 352 1.98 -15.95 -12.91
N GLY A 353 0.80 -15.41 -13.24
CA GLY A 353 -0.28 -16.12 -13.94
C GLY A 353 -0.26 -15.97 -15.47
N ASN A 354 0.78 -15.39 -16.08
CA ASN A 354 0.84 -15.13 -17.51
C ASN A 354 1.76 -16.11 -18.26
N PRO A 355 1.25 -17.21 -18.83
CA PRO A 355 2.07 -18.20 -19.55
C PRO A 355 2.63 -17.66 -20.88
N ALA A 356 2.05 -16.58 -21.43
CA ALA A 356 2.48 -15.98 -22.69
C ALA A 356 3.63 -14.97 -22.53
N MET A 357 4.02 -14.64 -21.30
CA MET A 357 5.13 -13.71 -21.04
C MET A 357 6.47 -14.33 -21.45
N ASP A 358 7.34 -13.52 -22.07
CA ASP A 358 8.72 -13.91 -22.35
C ASP A 358 9.41 -14.45 -21.07
N PRO A 359 10.01 -15.65 -21.10
CA PRO A 359 10.61 -16.27 -19.91
C PRO A 359 11.70 -15.42 -19.26
N ALA A 360 12.49 -14.67 -20.02
CA ALA A 360 13.53 -13.79 -19.46
C ALA A 360 12.89 -12.59 -18.73
N VAL A 361 11.83 -12.00 -19.29
CA VAL A 361 11.08 -10.92 -18.66
C VAL A 361 10.37 -11.41 -17.40
N ARG A 362 9.82 -12.63 -17.42
CA ARG A 362 9.25 -13.27 -16.23
C ARG A 362 10.31 -13.42 -15.13
N ALA A 363 11.50 -13.94 -15.48
CA ALA A 363 12.60 -14.09 -14.53
C ALA A 363 13.06 -12.75 -13.93
N PHE A 364 13.06 -11.69 -14.73
CA PHE A 364 13.33 -10.33 -14.24
C PHE A 364 12.32 -9.93 -13.14
N TYR A 365 11.03 -10.09 -13.36
CA TYR A 365 10.02 -9.73 -12.38
C TYR A 365 10.06 -10.65 -11.14
N GLU A 366 10.22 -11.96 -11.31
CA GLU A 366 10.31 -12.92 -10.23
C GLU A 366 11.52 -12.65 -9.32
N TYR A 367 12.68 -12.31 -9.90
CA TYR A 367 13.85 -11.91 -9.13
C TYR A 367 13.60 -10.65 -8.31
N HIS A 368 13.03 -9.60 -8.94
CA HIS A 368 12.78 -8.35 -8.22
C HIS A 368 11.68 -8.45 -7.17
N SER A 369 10.74 -9.39 -7.33
CA SER A 369 9.74 -9.68 -6.30
C SER A 369 10.33 -10.29 -5.02
N SER A 370 11.54 -10.87 -5.09
CA SER A 370 12.29 -11.33 -3.91
C SER A 370 12.94 -10.18 -3.12
N LEU A 371 13.00 -8.97 -3.70
CA LEU A 371 13.65 -7.80 -3.11
C LEU A 371 12.66 -6.75 -2.61
N MET A 372 11.52 -6.61 -3.28
CA MET A 372 10.56 -5.55 -2.98
C MET A 372 9.16 -5.97 -3.39
N GLU A 373 8.20 -5.68 -2.52
CA GLU A 373 6.78 -5.79 -2.82
C GLU A 373 6.36 -4.73 -3.85
N PRO A 374 5.38 -5.03 -4.73
CA PRO A 374 4.80 -4.05 -5.63
C PRO A 374 4.16 -2.88 -4.89
N TRP A 375 4.26 -1.68 -5.49
CA TRP A 375 3.42 -0.53 -5.15
C TRP A 375 2.13 -0.67 -5.96
N ASP A 376 1.03 -1.01 -5.32
CA ASP A 376 -0.18 -1.46 -6.00
C ASP A 376 -1.37 -0.57 -5.68
N GLY A 377 -2.21 -0.39 -6.69
CA GLY A 377 -3.41 0.43 -6.66
C GLY A 377 -3.79 0.88 -8.08
N PRO A 378 -4.98 1.48 -8.26
CA PRO A 378 -5.41 2.02 -9.55
C PRO A 378 -4.59 3.27 -9.88
N ALA A 379 -3.54 3.12 -10.70
CA ALA A 379 -2.56 4.16 -10.92
C ALA A 379 -2.17 4.36 -12.39
N SER A 380 -2.19 5.61 -12.85
CA SER A 380 -1.47 6.07 -14.03
C SER A 380 -0.33 6.97 -13.58
N ILE A 381 0.90 6.51 -13.73
CA ILE A 381 2.09 7.22 -13.27
C ILE A 381 2.86 7.73 -14.48
N THR A 382 3.10 9.04 -14.49
CA THR A 382 4.01 9.70 -15.43
C THR A 382 5.29 10.08 -14.69
N PHE A 383 6.43 9.92 -15.34
CA PHE A 383 7.74 10.09 -14.71
C PHE A 383 8.78 10.69 -15.68
N THR A 384 9.76 11.41 -15.11
CA THR A 384 10.88 11.94 -15.87
C THR A 384 12.10 12.21 -14.98
N ASP A 385 13.31 12.08 -15.54
CA ASP A 385 14.58 12.54 -14.94
C ASP A 385 15.15 13.77 -15.66
N GLY A 386 14.36 14.39 -16.52
CA GLY A 386 14.76 15.51 -17.36
C GLY A 386 15.42 15.11 -18.70
N VAL A 387 15.71 13.82 -18.92
CA VAL A 387 16.23 13.28 -20.17
C VAL A 387 15.24 12.30 -20.77
N GLN A 388 14.78 11.37 -19.95
CA GLN A 388 13.73 10.42 -20.29
C GLN A 388 12.41 10.91 -19.69
N ILE A 389 11.31 10.69 -20.42
CA ILE A 389 9.95 10.91 -19.94
C ILE A 389 9.08 9.74 -20.36
N GLY A 390 8.21 9.29 -19.46
CA GLY A 390 7.38 8.15 -19.75
C GLY A 390 6.13 8.09 -18.90
N ALA A 391 5.35 7.06 -19.18
CA ALA A 391 4.16 6.72 -18.39
C ALA A 391 4.02 5.20 -18.29
N VAL A 392 3.48 4.75 -17.17
CA VAL A 392 3.12 3.35 -16.92
C VAL A 392 1.72 3.29 -16.30
N LEU A 393 0.93 2.30 -16.70
CA LEU A 393 -0.29 1.93 -16.01
C LEU A 393 -0.03 0.80 -15.01
N ASP A 394 -0.77 0.83 -13.92
CA ASP A 394 -0.83 -0.28 -12.98
C ASP A 394 -1.23 -1.59 -13.67
N ARG A 395 -1.00 -2.70 -12.99
CA ARG A 395 -1.27 -4.05 -13.50
C ARG A 395 -2.73 -4.29 -13.90
N ASN A 396 -3.67 -3.55 -13.32
CA ASN A 396 -5.11 -3.64 -13.63
C ASN A 396 -5.54 -2.70 -14.75
N GLY A 397 -4.81 -1.60 -14.96
CA GLY A 397 -5.06 -0.62 -16.00
C GLY A 397 -6.39 0.12 -15.88
N LEU A 398 -6.75 0.53 -14.67
CA LEU A 398 -8.04 1.12 -14.35
C LEU A 398 -8.13 2.60 -14.66
N ARG A 399 -7.00 3.31 -14.62
CA ARG A 399 -6.95 4.74 -14.93
C ARG A 399 -6.79 4.99 -16.43
N PRO A 400 -7.47 6.01 -16.97
CA PRO A 400 -7.34 6.35 -18.38
C PRO A 400 -5.98 6.99 -18.65
N SER A 401 -5.37 6.61 -19.76
CA SER A 401 -4.14 7.22 -20.27
C SER A 401 -4.12 7.12 -21.81
N ARG A 402 -4.14 8.26 -22.47
CA ARG A 402 -4.22 8.40 -23.92
C ARG A 402 -3.01 9.15 -24.43
N TYR A 403 -2.48 8.77 -25.58
CA TYR A 403 -1.40 9.52 -26.19
C TYR A 403 -1.56 9.64 -27.70
N CYS A 404 -0.94 10.67 -28.25
CA CYS A 404 -0.77 10.81 -29.70
C CYS A 404 0.67 11.22 -30.02
N ILE A 405 1.08 10.86 -31.25
CA ILE A 405 2.36 11.24 -31.84
C ILE A 405 2.03 12.11 -33.04
N THR A 406 2.73 13.24 -33.15
CA THR A 406 2.51 14.20 -34.23
C THR A 406 3.65 14.15 -35.28
N ALA A 407 3.37 14.67 -36.48
CA ALA A 407 4.33 14.69 -37.59
C ALA A 407 5.56 15.58 -37.31
N ASP A 408 5.48 16.49 -36.36
CA ASP A 408 6.58 17.34 -35.90
C ASP A 408 7.31 16.73 -34.67
N ASP A 409 7.32 15.40 -34.55
CA ASP A 409 8.04 14.65 -33.52
C ASP A 409 7.62 14.97 -32.06
N ARG A 410 6.37 15.38 -31.82
CA ARG A 410 5.86 15.53 -30.44
C ARG A 410 5.06 14.33 -30.00
N VAL A 411 5.21 13.96 -28.74
CA VAL A 411 4.33 13.03 -28.02
C VAL A 411 3.52 13.80 -27.00
N ILE A 412 2.22 13.69 -27.06
CA ILE A 412 1.29 14.25 -26.09
C ILE A 412 0.57 13.10 -25.41
N LEU A 413 0.74 12.97 -24.09
CA LEU A 413 0.01 12.00 -23.26
C LEU A 413 -0.82 12.74 -22.24
N ALA A 414 -2.07 12.30 -22.04
CA ALA A 414 -2.94 12.85 -21.00
C ALA A 414 -3.97 11.82 -20.50
N SER A 415 -4.61 12.13 -19.39
CA SER A 415 -5.72 11.34 -18.83
C SER A 415 -6.88 11.17 -19.82
N GLU A 416 -7.03 12.09 -20.78
CA GLU A 416 -8.06 12.04 -21.82
C GLU A 416 -7.56 12.57 -23.16
N THR A 417 -8.36 12.39 -24.21
CA THR A 417 -8.07 12.92 -25.55
C THR A 417 -8.64 14.33 -25.72
N GLY A 418 -8.12 15.10 -26.69
CA GLY A 418 -8.62 16.44 -27.00
C GLY A 418 -8.08 17.55 -26.11
N VAL A 419 -7.03 17.24 -25.32
CA VAL A 419 -6.37 18.23 -24.43
C VAL A 419 -5.59 19.32 -25.16
N LEU A 420 -5.34 19.13 -26.43
CA LEU A 420 -4.81 20.14 -27.37
C LEU A 420 -5.60 20.06 -28.66
N ASP A 421 -5.86 21.23 -29.28
CA ASP A 421 -6.47 21.31 -30.59
C ASP A 421 -5.40 21.06 -31.67
N LEU A 422 -5.31 19.82 -32.11
CA LEU A 422 -4.33 19.37 -33.10
C LEU A 422 -5.06 19.09 -34.41
N PRO A 423 -4.59 19.64 -35.55
CA PRO A 423 -5.11 19.28 -36.85
C PRO A 423 -5.00 17.77 -37.09
N PRO A 424 -6.05 17.08 -37.55
CA PRO A 424 -6.06 15.64 -37.77
C PRO A 424 -4.93 15.12 -38.69
N ASP A 425 -4.52 15.90 -39.66
CA ASP A 425 -3.43 15.62 -40.61
C ASP A 425 -2.03 15.68 -39.99
N GLN A 426 -1.91 16.33 -38.84
CA GLN A 426 -0.65 16.34 -38.07
C GLN A 426 -0.50 15.14 -37.13
N ILE A 427 -1.53 14.35 -36.92
CA ILE A 427 -1.50 13.23 -36.01
C ILE A 427 -1.09 11.95 -36.77
N VAL A 428 0.08 11.42 -36.43
CA VAL A 428 0.63 10.19 -37.01
C VAL A 428 0.07 8.95 -36.32
N LEU A 429 -0.11 9.01 -34.98
CA LEU A 429 -0.60 7.91 -34.18
C LEU A 429 -1.48 8.42 -33.03
N LYS A 430 -2.60 7.73 -32.79
CA LYS A 430 -3.39 7.84 -31.55
C LYS A 430 -3.53 6.45 -30.94
N ASP A 431 -3.19 6.32 -29.67
CA ASP A 431 -3.33 5.06 -28.95
C ASP A 431 -3.62 5.31 -27.47
N ARG A 432 -3.80 4.24 -26.72
CA ARG A 432 -3.93 4.24 -25.26
C ARG A 432 -2.82 3.42 -24.63
N LEU A 433 -2.41 3.82 -23.46
CA LEU A 433 -1.55 3.00 -22.61
C LEU A 433 -2.34 1.78 -22.13
N ARG A 434 -1.74 0.60 -22.17
CA ARG A 434 -2.38 -0.67 -21.77
C ARG A 434 -1.92 -1.08 -20.36
N PRO A 435 -2.69 -1.93 -19.65
CA PRO A 435 -2.31 -2.43 -18.33
C PRO A 435 -0.89 -2.98 -18.31
N GLY A 436 -0.08 -2.56 -17.32
CA GLY A 436 1.29 -3.01 -17.14
C GLY A 436 2.27 -2.61 -18.25
N LYS A 437 1.85 -1.79 -19.23
CA LYS A 437 2.71 -1.34 -20.33
C LYS A 437 3.29 0.05 -20.08
N MET A 438 4.49 0.27 -20.59
CA MET A 438 5.22 1.53 -20.46
C MET A 438 5.36 2.21 -21.83
N LEU A 439 5.10 3.51 -21.87
CA LEU A 439 5.52 4.42 -22.93
C LEU A 439 6.74 5.17 -22.44
N LEU A 440 7.85 5.09 -23.16
CA LEU A 440 9.10 5.78 -22.80
C LEU A 440 9.64 6.55 -24.00
N ILE A 441 9.93 7.81 -23.80
CA ILE A 441 10.61 8.69 -24.75
C ILE A 441 11.99 9.03 -24.18
N ASP A 442 13.03 8.74 -24.95
CA ASP A 442 14.41 9.16 -24.65
C ASP A 442 14.77 10.33 -25.55
N THR A 443 14.77 11.53 -24.96
CA THR A 443 15.00 12.77 -25.71
C THR A 443 16.47 12.94 -26.12
N ALA A 444 17.41 12.27 -25.46
CA ALA A 444 18.84 12.30 -25.81
C ALA A 444 19.12 11.30 -26.96
N ALA A 445 18.54 10.12 -26.90
CA ALA A 445 18.60 9.15 -28.01
C ALA A 445 17.70 9.58 -29.19
N GLY A 446 16.74 10.46 -28.99
CA GLY A 446 15.84 10.97 -30.01
C GLY A 446 14.83 9.91 -30.50
N CYS A 447 14.34 9.03 -29.62
CA CYS A 447 13.45 7.94 -30.00
C CYS A 447 12.41 7.62 -28.92
N ILE A 448 11.36 6.92 -29.34
CA ILE A 448 10.42 6.22 -28.45
C ILE A 448 10.96 4.80 -28.29
N VAL A 449 11.14 4.36 -27.04
CA VAL A 449 11.58 3.00 -26.72
C VAL A 449 10.33 2.12 -26.53
N GLY A 450 10.24 1.06 -27.33
CA GLY A 450 9.11 0.11 -27.26
C GLY A 450 9.10 -0.69 -25.96
N ASP A 451 7.91 -0.95 -25.38
CA ASP A 451 7.75 -1.68 -24.13
C ASP A 451 8.46 -3.04 -24.11
N GLU A 452 8.29 -3.83 -25.17
CA GLU A 452 8.92 -5.15 -25.26
C GLU A 452 10.44 -5.08 -25.43
N GLU A 453 10.94 -4.10 -26.17
CA GLU A 453 12.36 -3.86 -26.34
C GLU A 453 13.01 -3.47 -25.02
N LEU A 454 12.39 -2.52 -24.32
CA LEU A 454 12.81 -2.06 -23.00
C LEU A 454 12.89 -3.22 -22.01
N LYS A 455 11.81 -3.99 -21.87
CA LYS A 455 11.74 -5.10 -20.93
C LYS A 455 12.73 -6.22 -21.26
N ARG A 456 12.90 -6.57 -22.52
CA ARG A 456 13.92 -7.53 -22.94
C ARG A 456 15.35 -7.02 -22.67
N GLY A 457 15.61 -5.74 -22.90
CA GLY A 457 16.89 -5.12 -22.57
C GLY A 457 17.21 -5.18 -21.08
N LEU A 458 16.24 -4.88 -20.22
CA LEU A 458 16.40 -4.96 -18.77
C LEU A 458 16.53 -6.40 -18.27
N ALA A 459 15.77 -7.33 -18.86
CA ALA A 459 15.84 -8.75 -18.52
C ALA A 459 17.17 -9.40 -18.92
N ALA A 460 17.81 -8.89 -19.97
CA ALA A 460 19.12 -9.36 -20.43
C ALA A 460 20.32 -8.74 -19.69
N ALA A 461 20.08 -7.73 -18.84
CA ALA A 461 21.15 -7.04 -18.11
C ALA A 461 21.86 -7.92 -17.07
N GLN A 462 21.17 -8.94 -16.55
CA GLN A 462 21.71 -9.92 -15.62
C GLN A 462 21.12 -11.30 -15.91
N PRO A 463 21.77 -12.40 -15.52
CA PRO A 463 21.27 -13.75 -15.73
C PRO A 463 20.22 -14.18 -14.69
N TYR A 464 19.12 -13.42 -14.61
CA TYR A 464 18.08 -13.61 -13.57
C TYR A 464 17.52 -15.04 -13.55
N ALA A 465 17.30 -15.65 -14.72
CA ALA A 465 16.78 -17.01 -14.81
C ALA A 465 17.72 -18.04 -14.17
N GLU A 466 19.04 -17.88 -14.38
CA GLU A 466 20.06 -18.74 -13.77
C GLU A 466 20.13 -18.54 -12.25
N TRP A 467 20.06 -17.28 -11.79
CA TRP A 467 20.04 -16.97 -10.37
C TRP A 467 18.82 -17.57 -9.66
N LEU A 468 17.65 -17.43 -10.23
CA LEU A 468 16.42 -18.02 -9.70
C LEU A 468 16.51 -19.56 -9.67
N ALA A 469 16.96 -20.19 -10.75
CA ALA A 469 17.11 -21.65 -10.81
C ALA A 469 18.09 -22.20 -9.77
N THR A 470 19.07 -21.39 -9.35
CA THR A 470 20.11 -21.81 -8.38
C THR A 470 19.70 -21.51 -6.93
N HIS A 471 18.98 -20.43 -6.68
CA HIS A 471 18.78 -19.90 -5.33
C HIS A 471 17.34 -19.89 -4.83
N LEU A 472 16.36 -19.81 -5.72
CA LEU A 472 14.94 -19.85 -5.35
C LEU A 472 14.46 -21.30 -5.38
N VAL A 473 14.05 -21.83 -4.22
CA VAL A 473 13.63 -23.23 -4.08
C VAL A 473 12.14 -23.29 -3.83
N ASP A 474 11.40 -24.09 -4.61
CA ASP A 474 9.99 -24.35 -4.31
C ASP A 474 9.87 -25.20 -3.04
N ILE A 475 8.90 -24.90 -2.18
CA ILE A 475 8.66 -25.67 -0.95
C ILE A 475 8.38 -27.13 -1.24
N GLU A 476 7.81 -27.45 -2.41
CA GLU A 476 7.53 -28.83 -2.80
C GLU A 476 8.78 -29.60 -3.15
N ASP A 477 9.85 -28.94 -3.59
CA ASP A 477 11.14 -29.55 -3.90
C ASP A 477 11.99 -29.82 -2.66
N LEU A 478 11.58 -29.34 -1.48
CA LEU A 478 12.28 -29.64 -0.23
C LEU A 478 12.09 -31.13 0.16
N PRO A 479 13.11 -31.75 0.76
CA PRO A 479 13.03 -33.14 1.23
C PRO A 479 11.84 -33.37 2.16
N SER A 480 11.12 -34.48 1.93
CA SER A 480 10.00 -34.89 2.78
C SER A 480 10.44 -35.10 4.23
N ALA A 481 9.64 -34.63 5.15
CA ALA A 481 9.82 -34.81 6.59
C ALA A 481 8.52 -35.29 7.23
N LEU A 482 8.65 -36.00 8.36
CA LEU A 482 7.48 -36.50 9.07
C LEU A 482 6.78 -35.35 9.81
N ALA A 483 5.54 -35.13 9.49
CA ALA A 483 4.68 -34.21 10.24
C ALA A 483 4.30 -34.81 11.61
N GLU A 484 4.04 -33.95 12.58
CA GLU A 484 3.51 -34.35 13.87
C GLU A 484 2.13 -34.99 13.70
N ARG A 485 1.91 -36.12 14.39
CA ARG A 485 0.63 -36.81 14.34
C ARG A 485 -0.41 -36.10 15.20
N PRO A 486 -1.68 -36.00 14.75
CA PRO A 486 -2.76 -35.43 15.55
C PRO A 486 -2.92 -36.19 16.90
N ASP A 487 -2.97 -35.43 17.99
CA ASP A 487 -3.31 -36.00 19.30
C ASP A 487 -4.80 -35.85 19.60
N HIS A 488 -5.53 -36.97 19.45
CA HIS A 488 -6.98 -37.01 19.65
C HIS A 488 -7.39 -37.03 21.12
N GLN A 489 -6.50 -37.36 22.04
CA GLN A 489 -6.83 -37.43 23.45
C GLN A 489 -6.97 -36.05 24.08
N THR A 490 -6.19 -35.10 23.58
CA THR A 490 -6.17 -33.74 24.10
C THR A 490 -6.83 -32.71 23.17
N VAL A 491 -7.39 -33.12 22.00
CA VAL A 491 -7.97 -32.19 21.02
C VAL A 491 -9.03 -31.28 21.63
N LEU A 492 -9.95 -31.82 22.43
CA LEU A 492 -11.01 -31.04 23.10
C LEU A 492 -10.40 -29.99 24.07
N GLN A 493 -9.43 -30.38 24.86
CA GLN A 493 -8.76 -29.45 25.79
C GLN A 493 -8.02 -28.34 25.05
N ARG A 494 -7.34 -28.66 23.95
CA ARG A 494 -6.67 -27.66 23.11
C ARG A 494 -7.66 -26.76 22.41
N GLN A 495 -8.77 -27.29 21.87
CA GLN A 495 -9.88 -26.49 21.35
C GLN A 495 -10.41 -25.51 22.39
N GLN A 496 -10.62 -25.95 23.66
CA GLN A 496 -11.04 -25.08 24.74
C GLN A 496 -10.00 -24.00 25.07
N ALA A 497 -8.72 -24.34 25.13
CA ALA A 497 -7.63 -23.41 25.40
C ALA A 497 -7.50 -22.33 24.32
N PHE A 498 -7.75 -22.69 23.08
CA PHE A 498 -7.75 -21.78 21.92
C PHE A 498 -9.12 -21.17 21.60
N GLY A 499 -10.12 -21.40 22.48
CA GLY A 499 -11.42 -20.75 22.38
C GLY A 499 -12.28 -21.21 21.19
N TYR A 500 -12.14 -22.46 20.75
CA TYR A 500 -13.07 -23.06 19.79
C TYR A 500 -14.43 -23.26 20.41
N THR A 501 -15.46 -23.10 19.60
CA THR A 501 -16.85 -23.32 19.98
C THR A 501 -17.51 -24.38 19.08
N HIS A 502 -18.67 -24.89 19.50
CA HIS A 502 -19.48 -25.73 18.60
C HIS A 502 -19.90 -25.01 17.34
N GLU A 503 -20.06 -23.70 17.42
CA GLU A 503 -20.40 -22.85 16.27
C GLU A 503 -19.25 -22.80 15.26
N ASP A 504 -17.99 -22.64 15.70
CA ASP A 504 -16.82 -22.69 14.85
C ASP A 504 -16.74 -24.03 14.09
N LEU A 505 -16.93 -25.14 14.79
CA LEU A 505 -16.86 -26.46 14.15
C LEU A 505 -17.97 -26.67 13.11
N ARG A 506 -19.22 -26.25 13.43
CA ARG A 506 -20.39 -26.54 12.61
C ARG A 506 -20.63 -25.52 11.50
N LEU A 507 -20.46 -24.24 11.80
CA LEU A 507 -20.79 -23.15 10.85
C LEU A 507 -19.60 -22.68 10.04
N LEU A 508 -18.37 -22.90 10.51
CA LEU A 508 -17.16 -22.49 9.80
C LEU A 508 -16.43 -23.68 9.21
N LEU A 509 -15.83 -24.54 10.06
CA LEU A 509 -14.94 -25.60 9.59
C LEU A 509 -15.65 -26.66 8.75
N THR A 510 -16.82 -27.12 9.18
CA THR A 510 -17.57 -28.15 8.46
C THR A 510 -17.95 -27.75 7.04
N PRO A 511 -18.60 -26.59 6.78
CA PRO A 511 -18.90 -26.17 5.42
C PRO A 511 -17.66 -26.00 4.56
N MET A 512 -16.60 -25.38 5.10
CA MET A 512 -15.34 -25.19 4.36
C MET A 512 -14.72 -26.53 3.94
N ALA A 513 -14.72 -27.52 4.84
CA ALA A 513 -14.19 -28.85 4.58
C ALA A 513 -15.03 -29.66 3.56
N LEU A 514 -16.33 -29.45 3.54
CA LEU A 514 -17.23 -30.14 2.62
C LEU A 514 -17.27 -29.52 1.23
N THR A 515 -17.25 -28.20 1.13
CA THR A 515 -17.48 -27.47 -0.13
C THR A 515 -16.21 -26.85 -0.73
N GLY A 516 -15.22 -26.52 0.09
CA GLY A 516 -14.05 -25.73 -0.33
C GLY A 516 -14.39 -24.26 -0.57
N GLU A 517 -15.49 -23.78 0.00
CA GLU A 517 -15.95 -22.40 -0.07
C GLU A 517 -16.15 -21.85 1.35
N GLU A 518 -16.01 -20.54 1.50
CA GLU A 518 -16.29 -19.86 2.75
C GLU A 518 -17.78 -20.02 3.12
N PRO A 519 -18.13 -20.18 4.40
CA PRO A 519 -19.53 -20.32 4.82
C PRO A 519 -20.35 -19.10 4.43
N ILE A 520 -21.58 -19.31 3.99
CA ILE A 520 -22.53 -18.24 3.72
C ILE A 520 -23.08 -17.74 5.06
N GLY A 521 -22.87 -16.45 5.34
CA GLY A 521 -23.38 -15.76 6.51
C GLY A 521 -24.23 -14.54 6.16
N SER A 522 -24.84 -13.91 7.16
CA SER A 522 -25.48 -12.62 7.00
C SER A 522 -24.43 -11.50 6.93
N MET A 523 -24.78 -10.37 6.31
CA MET A 523 -23.94 -9.18 6.33
C MET A 523 -24.06 -8.44 7.66
N GLY A 524 -22.91 -8.02 8.19
CA GLY A 524 -22.80 -7.29 9.46
C GLY A 524 -22.87 -8.19 10.68
N SER A 525 -22.52 -7.63 11.82
CA SER A 525 -22.58 -8.26 13.14
C SER A 525 -23.27 -7.33 14.12
N ASP A 526 -24.17 -7.89 14.95
CA ASP A 526 -24.87 -7.19 16.03
C ASP A 526 -24.40 -7.64 17.41
N THR A 527 -23.31 -8.39 17.49
CA THR A 527 -22.66 -8.80 18.74
C THR A 527 -21.89 -7.64 19.37
N ALA A 528 -21.62 -7.76 20.67
CA ALA A 528 -20.81 -6.76 21.38
C ALA A 528 -19.38 -6.71 20.82
N LEU A 529 -18.80 -5.50 20.80
CA LEU A 529 -17.36 -5.34 20.58
C LEU A 529 -16.57 -6.18 21.60
N ALA A 530 -15.41 -6.72 21.22
CA ALA A 530 -14.62 -7.58 22.10
C ALA A 530 -14.39 -6.95 23.48
N VAL A 531 -14.03 -5.67 23.55
CA VAL A 531 -13.82 -4.93 24.81
C VAL A 531 -15.09 -4.81 25.69
N LEU A 532 -16.27 -4.99 25.12
CA LEU A 532 -17.55 -4.91 25.83
C LEU A 532 -18.17 -6.29 26.09
N SER A 533 -17.57 -7.36 25.59
CA SER A 533 -18.05 -8.74 25.83
C SER A 533 -17.65 -9.22 27.22
N ASP A 534 -18.53 -9.99 27.86
CA ASP A 534 -18.23 -10.69 29.12
C ASP A 534 -17.53 -12.05 28.87
N ARG A 535 -17.39 -12.44 27.60
CA ARG A 535 -16.71 -13.67 27.20
C ARG A 535 -15.22 -13.44 26.98
N PRO A 536 -14.35 -14.46 27.17
CA PRO A 536 -12.94 -14.35 26.86
C PRO A 536 -12.75 -14.35 25.34
N ARG A 537 -12.62 -13.15 24.74
CA ARG A 537 -12.48 -12.95 23.30
C ARG A 537 -11.07 -13.27 22.84
N LEU A 538 -10.92 -13.62 21.56
CA LEU A 538 -9.59 -13.73 20.94
C LEU A 538 -9.05 -12.34 20.65
N LEU A 539 -7.71 -12.22 20.60
CA LEU A 539 -7.10 -10.92 20.30
C LEU A 539 -7.46 -10.42 18.88
N TYR A 540 -7.75 -11.32 17.96
CA TYR A 540 -8.22 -10.98 16.62
C TYR A 540 -9.50 -10.14 16.62
N ASP A 541 -10.40 -10.39 17.58
CA ASP A 541 -11.71 -9.75 17.69
C ASP A 541 -11.63 -8.27 18.08
N TYR A 542 -10.46 -7.81 18.54
CA TYR A 542 -10.17 -6.40 18.82
C TYR A 542 -9.73 -5.61 17.58
N PHE A 543 -9.68 -6.25 16.41
CA PHE A 543 -9.28 -5.60 15.18
C PHE A 543 -10.42 -5.62 14.17
N ALA A 544 -10.68 -4.46 13.59
CA ALA A 544 -11.58 -4.30 12.47
C ALA A 544 -10.80 -3.86 11.24
N GLN A 545 -11.15 -4.39 10.07
CA GLN A 545 -10.53 -3.96 8.82
C GLN A 545 -10.84 -2.47 8.60
N LEU A 546 -9.82 -1.69 8.21
CA LEU A 546 -10.01 -0.31 7.81
C LEU A 546 -10.93 -0.23 6.59
N PHE A 547 -11.68 0.85 6.50
CA PHE A 547 -12.56 1.09 5.38
C PHE A 547 -11.77 1.03 4.06
N ALA A 548 -12.25 0.24 3.11
CA ALA A 548 -11.68 0.17 1.78
C ALA A 548 -11.90 1.50 1.06
N GLN A 549 -10.84 2.09 0.55
CA GLN A 549 -10.90 3.36 -0.19
C GLN A 549 -11.56 3.19 -1.57
N VAL A 550 -11.59 1.95 -2.07
CA VAL A 550 -12.24 1.59 -3.32
C VAL A 550 -13.72 1.33 -3.06
N THR A 551 -14.59 2.27 -3.41
CA THR A 551 -16.04 2.16 -3.20
C THR A 551 -16.69 1.05 -4.03
N ASN A 552 -16.18 0.81 -5.24
CA ASN A 552 -16.56 -0.31 -6.09
C ASN A 552 -15.29 -1.10 -6.41
N PRO A 553 -15.21 -2.40 -6.05
CA PRO A 553 -14.09 -3.22 -6.48
C PRO A 553 -14.00 -3.14 -8.00
N PRO A 554 -12.88 -2.67 -8.56
CA PRO A 554 -12.76 -2.48 -10.00
C PRO A 554 -12.59 -3.80 -10.76
N LEU A 555 -12.49 -4.92 -10.01
CA LEU A 555 -12.26 -6.25 -10.53
C LEU A 555 -13.52 -7.10 -10.30
N ASP A 556 -14.01 -7.70 -11.37
CA ASP A 556 -14.97 -8.79 -11.30
C ASP A 556 -14.30 -10.10 -10.83
N ALA A 557 -15.10 -11.10 -10.46
CA ALA A 557 -14.58 -12.35 -9.91
C ALA A 557 -13.71 -13.16 -10.89
N ILE A 558 -13.85 -12.96 -12.20
CA ILE A 558 -13.00 -13.62 -13.21
C ILE A 558 -11.66 -12.91 -13.29
N ARG A 559 -11.71 -11.60 -13.36
CA ARG A 559 -10.50 -10.76 -13.44
C ARG A 559 -9.67 -10.83 -12.16
N GLU A 560 -10.31 -10.98 -11.01
CA GLU A 560 -9.67 -11.18 -9.71
C GLU A 560 -8.71 -12.36 -9.72
N GLU A 561 -9.11 -13.50 -10.29
CA GLU A 561 -8.26 -14.70 -10.39
C GLU A 561 -7.05 -14.51 -11.33
N LEU A 562 -7.18 -13.66 -12.36
CA LEU A 562 -6.12 -13.43 -13.34
C LEU A 562 -5.05 -12.46 -12.87
N VAL A 563 -5.44 -11.41 -12.13
CA VAL A 563 -4.52 -10.32 -11.78
C VAL A 563 -4.01 -10.40 -10.36
N THR A 564 -4.70 -11.13 -9.47
CA THR A 564 -4.29 -11.25 -8.08
C THR A 564 -3.33 -12.44 -7.90
N SER A 565 -2.22 -12.19 -7.22
CA SER A 565 -1.20 -13.20 -6.92
C SER A 565 -1.18 -13.52 -5.43
N MET A 566 -1.39 -14.81 -5.10
CA MET A 566 -1.28 -15.34 -3.73
C MET A 566 0.11 -15.92 -3.43
N GLY A 567 0.94 -16.10 -4.45
CA GLY A 567 2.30 -16.61 -4.29
C GLY A 567 3.20 -15.62 -3.56
N SER A 568 4.09 -16.16 -2.73
CA SER A 568 5.04 -15.40 -1.93
C SER A 568 6.33 -16.19 -1.73
N THR A 569 7.27 -15.59 -1.02
CA THR A 569 8.54 -16.24 -0.64
C THR A 569 8.78 -16.13 0.86
N ILE A 570 9.47 -17.10 1.43
CA ILE A 570 9.87 -17.12 2.84
C ILE A 570 11.40 -17.19 2.91
N GLY A 571 12.02 -16.28 3.64
CA GLY A 571 13.45 -16.25 3.84
C GLY A 571 14.01 -14.85 4.05
N PRO A 572 15.33 -14.70 4.12
CA PRO A 572 15.96 -13.40 4.18
C PRO A 572 15.87 -12.66 2.84
N GLU A 573 15.69 -11.35 2.90
CA GLU A 573 15.80 -10.47 1.73
C GLU A 573 17.27 -10.10 1.48
N GLY A 574 17.60 -9.79 0.21
CA GLY A 574 18.90 -9.24 -0.17
C GLY A 574 18.95 -7.72 -0.09
N ASN A 575 20.12 -7.14 -0.42
CA ASN A 575 20.25 -5.71 -0.56
C ASN A 575 19.46 -5.21 -1.77
N LEU A 576 18.47 -4.34 -1.55
CA LEU A 576 17.61 -3.78 -2.59
C LEU A 576 18.39 -3.04 -3.69
N LEU A 577 19.53 -2.44 -3.34
CA LEU A 577 20.24 -1.50 -4.20
C LEU A 577 21.19 -2.16 -5.19
N GLU A 578 21.60 -3.39 -4.92
CA GLU A 578 22.54 -4.13 -5.75
C GLU A 578 21.94 -5.46 -6.23
N ALA A 579 22.09 -5.75 -7.51
CA ALA A 579 21.71 -7.06 -8.03
C ALA A 579 22.78 -8.10 -7.67
N ALA A 580 22.37 -9.14 -6.94
CA ALA A 580 23.23 -10.24 -6.55
C ALA A 580 22.48 -11.57 -6.65
N PRO A 581 23.16 -12.69 -7.03
CA PRO A 581 22.50 -13.99 -7.16
C PRO A 581 21.85 -14.46 -5.85
N GLU A 582 22.50 -14.20 -4.72
CA GLU A 582 22.02 -14.61 -3.39
C GLU A 582 20.80 -13.82 -2.91
N ALA A 583 20.49 -12.70 -3.53
CA ALA A 583 19.38 -11.85 -3.13
C ALA A 583 18.00 -12.54 -3.31
N CYS A 584 17.89 -13.54 -4.20
CA CYS A 584 16.69 -14.35 -4.37
C CYS A 584 16.76 -15.70 -3.64
N ARG A 585 17.68 -15.89 -2.67
CA ARG A 585 17.78 -17.12 -1.88
C ARG A 585 16.65 -17.22 -0.88
N GLN A 586 15.51 -17.68 -1.34
CA GLN A 586 14.27 -17.79 -0.59
C GLN A 586 13.53 -19.08 -0.95
N ILE A 587 12.55 -19.45 -0.13
CA ILE A 587 11.65 -20.58 -0.40
C ILE A 587 10.35 -20.02 -0.93
N LYS A 588 10.00 -20.44 -2.15
CA LYS A 588 8.77 -20.08 -2.84
C LYS A 588 7.61 -20.90 -2.31
N ILE A 589 6.47 -20.24 -2.09
CA ILE A 589 5.19 -20.85 -1.72
C ILE A 589 4.10 -20.36 -2.68
N GLU A 590 3.23 -21.27 -3.10
CA GLU A 590 2.12 -20.93 -3.99
C GLU A 590 1.00 -20.21 -3.23
N TYR A 591 0.76 -20.62 -1.99
CA TYR A 591 -0.27 -20.08 -1.11
C TYR A 591 0.26 -19.86 0.32
N PRO A 592 -0.29 -18.88 1.06
CA PRO A 592 0.20 -18.54 2.39
C PRO A 592 -0.24 -19.51 3.50
N ILE A 593 -1.24 -20.36 3.24
CA ILE A 593 -1.71 -21.33 4.22
C ILE A 593 -1.02 -22.68 3.95
N LEU A 594 -0.14 -23.09 4.85
CA LEU A 594 0.70 -24.28 4.68
C LEU A 594 0.09 -25.51 5.35
N HIS A 595 0.26 -26.66 4.69
CA HIS A 595 0.04 -27.99 5.24
C HIS A 595 1.03 -28.34 6.35
N ASN A 596 0.66 -29.26 7.23
CA ASN A 596 1.58 -29.80 8.26
C ASN A 596 2.85 -30.38 7.66
N ASP A 597 2.77 -31.07 6.54
CA ASP A 597 3.94 -31.65 5.85
C ASP A 597 4.89 -30.56 5.33
N GLN A 598 4.35 -29.45 4.80
CA GLN A 598 5.18 -28.33 4.36
C GLN A 598 5.90 -27.65 5.52
N VAL A 599 5.23 -27.50 6.68
CA VAL A 599 5.88 -27.00 7.90
C VAL A 599 6.94 -27.96 8.40
N ALA A 600 6.70 -29.29 8.33
CA ALA A 600 7.69 -30.29 8.68
C ALA A 600 8.93 -30.23 7.78
N LYS A 601 8.77 -30.05 6.46
CA LYS A 601 9.89 -29.81 5.54
C LYS A 601 10.73 -28.60 5.96
N LEU A 602 10.07 -27.47 6.32
CA LEU A 602 10.76 -26.25 6.78
C LEU A 602 11.43 -26.40 8.15
N ARG A 603 10.84 -27.19 9.05
CA ARG A 603 11.39 -27.46 10.40
C ARG A 603 12.62 -28.36 10.34
N HIS A 604 12.65 -29.33 9.45
CA HIS A 604 13.67 -30.37 9.35
C HIS A 604 14.52 -30.22 8.08
N LEU A 605 14.96 -28.99 7.79
CA LEU A 605 15.90 -28.74 6.70
C LEU A 605 17.18 -29.57 6.87
N PRO A 606 17.69 -30.20 5.81
CA PRO A 606 18.85 -31.09 5.91
C PRO A 606 20.13 -30.32 6.27
N PRO A 607 21.08 -30.98 6.93
CA PRO A 607 22.41 -30.41 7.16
C PRO A 607 23.05 -29.97 5.83
N GLY A 608 23.60 -28.76 5.80
CA GLY A 608 24.18 -28.16 4.58
C GLY A 608 23.17 -27.44 3.67
N SER A 609 21.89 -27.41 4.04
CA SER A 609 20.91 -26.55 3.35
C SER A 609 21.35 -25.08 3.38
N PRO A 610 21.14 -24.33 2.28
CA PRO A 610 21.36 -22.88 2.29
C PRO A 610 20.37 -22.14 3.20
N PHE A 611 19.32 -22.82 3.63
CA PHE A 611 18.30 -22.31 4.54
C PHE A 611 18.49 -22.88 5.94
N ARG A 612 18.23 -22.05 6.95
CA ARG A 612 18.24 -22.45 8.35
C ARG A 612 16.96 -21.97 9.02
N SER A 613 16.25 -22.88 9.65
CA SER A 613 15.03 -22.58 10.40
C SER A 613 15.18 -22.89 11.89
N THR A 614 14.43 -22.22 12.72
CA THR A 614 14.29 -22.54 14.14
C THR A 614 12.86 -22.28 14.61
N THR A 615 12.39 -23.12 15.55
CA THR A 615 11.08 -22.95 16.16
C THR A 615 11.19 -22.20 17.47
N LEU A 616 10.41 -21.15 17.62
CA LEU A 616 10.27 -20.34 18.83
C LEU A 616 8.92 -20.65 19.48
N PRO A 617 8.91 -21.28 20.67
CA PRO A 617 7.66 -21.64 21.34
C PRO A 617 6.93 -20.41 21.87
N LEU A 618 5.62 -20.37 21.66
CA LEU A 618 4.72 -19.31 22.09
C LEU A 618 3.99 -19.70 23.37
N HIS A 619 4.73 -19.86 24.45
CA HIS A 619 4.18 -20.31 25.74
C HIS A 619 4.59 -19.38 26.87
N TYR A 620 3.71 -19.28 27.90
CA TYR A 620 4.02 -18.66 29.18
C TYR A 620 3.34 -19.40 30.32
N ASN A 621 3.81 -19.16 31.55
CA ASN A 621 3.20 -19.73 32.73
C ASN A 621 1.87 -19.04 33.04
N PRO A 622 0.73 -19.74 33.00
CA PRO A 622 -0.60 -19.18 33.24
C PRO A 622 -0.81 -18.58 34.64
N ASP A 623 0.00 -19.00 35.63
CA ASP A 623 -0.11 -18.54 37.01
C ASP A 623 0.54 -17.15 37.22
N GLU A 624 1.24 -16.62 36.25
CA GLU A 624 1.97 -15.34 36.32
C GLU A 624 1.19 -14.12 35.80
N ASP A 625 -0.03 -14.28 35.37
CA ASP A 625 -0.93 -13.22 34.88
C ASP A 625 -0.31 -12.28 33.81
N GLY A 626 -0.73 -11.01 33.76
CA GLY A 626 -0.23 -10.00 32.80
C GLY A 626 1.29 -9.79 32.80
N PRO A 627 1.97 -9.67 33.96
CA PRO A 627 3.42 -9.61 34.01
C PRO A 627 4.14 -10.84 33.46
N GLY A 628 3.52 -12.02 33.57
CA GLY A 628 4.04 -13.25 32.97
C GLY A 628 4.02 -13.20 31.45
N LEU A 629 2.91 -12.78 30.86
CA LEU A 629 2.77 -12.62 29.43
C LEU A 629 3.75 -11.55 28.88
N GLU A 630 3.94 -10.44 29.60
CA GLU A 630 4.88 -9.41 29.18
C GLU A 630 6.34 -9.93 29.18
N ARG A 631 6.76 -10.62 30.26
CA ARG A 631 8.10 -11.22 30.31
C ARG A 631 8.30 -12.25 29.21
N ALA A 632 7.29 -13.05 28.91
CA ALA A 632 7.33 -14.04 27.84
C ALA A 632 7.46 -13.39 26.45
N MET A 633 6.74 -12.31 26.20
CA MET A 633 6.87 -11.54 24.95
C MET A 633 8.27 -10.92 24.82
N ASP A 634 8.80 -10.31 25.86
CA ASP A 634 10.15 -9.75 25.85
C ASP A 634 11.22 -10.85 25.65
N ALA A 635 11.02 -12.03 26.26
CA ALA A 635 11.89 -13.18 26.06
C ALA A 635 11.80 -13.75 24.63
N LEU A 636 10.60 -13.82 24.05
CA LEU A 636 10.36 -14.23 22.67
C LEU A 636 11.08 -13.29 21.69
N CYS A 637 10.92 -12.00 21.87
CA CYS A 637 11.59 -10.98 21.05
C CYS A 637 13.12 -11.12 21.10
N ARG A 638 13.71 -11.29 22.31
CA ARG A 638 15.15 -11.53 22.43
C ARG A 638 15.59 -12.84 21.76
N LYS A 639 14.81 -13.92 21.89
CA LYS A 639 15.11 -15.20 21.20
C LYS A 639 15.10 -15.04 19.70
N ALA A 640 14.14 -14.26 19.16
CA ALA A 640 14.09 -13.96 17.73
C ALA A 640 15.34 -13.19 17.26
N SER A 641 15.76 -12.15 17.99
CA SER A 641 16.99 -11.42 17.68
C SER A 641 18.23 -12.34 17.71
N HIS A 642 18.38 -13.17 18.75
CA HIS A 642 19.51 -14.12 18.84
C HIS A 642 19.48 -15.14 17.69
N ALA A 643 18.30 -15.64 17.31
CA ALA A 643 18.16 -16.56 16.18
C ALA A 643 18.62 -15.92 14.87
N VAL A 644 18.17 -14.67 14.59
CA VAL A 644 18.59 -13.92 13.39
C VAL A 644 20.11 -13.67 13.41
N GLN A 645 20.67 -13.27 14.55
CA GLN A 645 22.12 -13.06 14.70
C GLN A 645 22.92 -14.37 14.51
N ALA A 646 22.34 -15.51 14.89
CA ALA A 646 22.94 -16.84 14.67
C ALA A 646 22.76 -17.34 13.22
N GLY A 647 22.16 -16.55 12.32
CA GLY A 647 22.01 -16.86 10.91
C GLY A 647 20.81 -17.76 10.57
N TYR A 648 19.79 -17.82 11.43
CA TYR A 648 18.52 -18.45 11.08
C TYR A 648 17.69 -17.50 10.22
N GLY A 649 17.44 -17.92 8.99
CA GLY A 649 16.68 -17.14 8.01
C GLY A 649 15.18 -17.42 8.02
N ILE A 650 14.71 -18.42 8.80
CA ILE A 650 13.29 -18.75 8.94
C ILE A 650 12.99 -18.98 10.42
N LEU A 651 12.06 -18.18 10.96
CA LEU A 651 11.57 -18.30 12.32
C LEU A 651 10.15 -18.87 12.32
N ILE A 652 9.96 -20.03 12.94
CA ILE A 652 8.66 -20.69 13.10
C ILE A 652 8.13 -20.33 14.50
N LEU A 653 7.14 -19.45 14.57
CA LEU A 653 6.44 -19.10 15.79
C LEU A 653 5.35 -20.15 16.03
N SER A 654 5.49 -20.99 17.06
CA SER A 654 4.61 -22.13 17.28
C SER A 654 4.04 -22.17 18.69
N ASP A 655 2.72 -22.29 18.77
CA ASP A 655 1.98 -22.49 20.03
C ASP A 655 1.65 -23.97 20.30
N ARG A 656 2.24 -24.92 19.53
CA ARG A 656 2.16 -26.34 19.85
C ARG A 656 2.78 -26.64 21.21
N GLY A 657 2.15 -27.56 21.94
CA GLY A 657 2.63 -27.96 23.27
C GLY A 657 1.94 -27.21 24.41
N VAL A 658 0.79 -26.58 24.15
CA VAL A 658 -0.08 -26.04 25.21
C VAL A 658 -0.56 -27.18 26.10
N ASP A 659 -0.36 -27.03 27.41
CA ASP A 659 -0.74 -27.99 28.46
C ASP A 659 -1.09 -27.24 29.76
N ALA A 660 -1.28 -27.97 30.86
CA ALA A 660 -1.65 -27.39 32.14
C ALA A 660 -0.65 -26.37 32.69
N GLY A 661 0.63 -26.46 32.37
CA GLY A 661 1.69 -25.55 32.80
C GLY A 661 2.07 -24.47 31.77
N HIS A 662 1.54 -24.57 30.57
CA HIS A 662 1.92 -23.72 29.43
C HIS A 662 0.70 -23.15 28.74
N ALA A 663 0.36 -21.89 29.02
CA ALA A 663 -0.67 -21.14 28.30
C ALA A 663 -0.10 -20.55 26.99
N PRO A 664 -0.92 -20.43 25.93
CA PRO A 664 -0.43 -19.89 24.66
C PRO A 664 -0.30 -18.36 24.72
N ILE A 665 0.82 -17.84 24.20
CA ILE A 665 0.89 -16.44 23.80
C ILE A 665 -0.01 -16.31 22.57
N PRO A 666 -0.98 -15.36 22.51
CA PRO A 666 -1.81 -15.17 21.33
C PRO A 666 -0.95 -15.02 20.07
N SER A 667 -1.23 -15.81 19.03
CA SER A 667 -0.41 -15.86 17.81
C SER A 667 -0.27 -14.50 17.14
N LEU A 668 -1.33 -13.69 17.14
CA LEU A 668 -1.30 -12.33 16.58
C LEU A 668 -0.38 -11.41 17.39
N LEU A 669 -0.40 -11.49 18.74
CA LEU A 669 0.49 -10.71 19.60
C LEU A 669 1.95 -11.10 19.37
N ALA A 670 2.24 -12.39 19.29
CA ALA A 670 3.57 -12.91 19.05
C ALA A 670 4.10 -12.46 17.67
N THR A 671 3.29 -12.59 16.64
CA THR A 671 3.65 -12.21 15.26
C THR A 671 3.96 -10.72 15.16
N ALA A 672 3.02 -9.86 15.57
CA ALA A 672 3.19 -8.42 15.52
C ALA A 672 4.34 -7.95 16.43
N GLY A 673 4.44 -8.50 17.64
CA GLY A 673 5.48 -8.15 18.60
C GLY A 673 6.89 -8.48 18.09
N VAL A 674 7.10 -9.67 17.53
CA VAL A 674 8.38 -10.08 16.93
C VAL A 674 8.67 -9.25 15.67
N HIS A 675 7.68 -9.05 14.80
CA HIS A 675 7.82 -8.23 13.60
C HIS A 675 8.33 -6.83 13.93
N HIS A 676 7.61 -6.10 14.79
CA HIS A 676 7.98 -4.72 15.14
C HIS A 676 9.27 -4.62 15.95
N HIS A 677 9.57 -5.62 16.77
CA HIS A 677 10.83 -5.68 17.49
C HIS A 677 12.02 -5.80 16.51
N LEU A 678 11.95 -6.71 15.54
CA LEU A 678 13.00 -6.88 14.53
C LEU A 678 13.11 -5.68 13.58
N VAL A 679 12.00 -4.96 13.31
CA VAL A 679 12.04 -3.69 12.57
C VAL A 679 12.83 -2.64 13.35
N ARG A 680 12.58 -2.49 14.66
CA ARG A 680 13.33 -1.54 15.50
C ARG A 680 14.83 -1.84 15.59
N GLU A 681 15.21 -3.13 15.46
CA GLU A 681 16.62 -3.55 15.44
C GLU A 681 17.24 -3.53 14.03
N GLY A 682 16.51 -3.15 12.98
CA GLY A 682 16.99 -3.19 11.59
C GLY A 682 17.29 -4.62 11.10
N ALA A 683 16.62 -5.62 11.65
CA ALA A 683 16.89 -7.04 11.42
C ALA A 683 15.71 -7.79 10.78
N ARG A 684 14.55 -7.13 10.59
CA ARG A 684 13.31 -7.79 10.16
C ARG A 684 13.44 -8.51 8.81
N THR A 685 14.10 -7.92 7.87
CA THR A 685 14.26 -8.45 6.51
C THR A 685 15.35 -9.54 6.40
N LYS A 686 16.07 -9.80 7.49
CA LYS A 686 17.03 -10.93 7.58
C LYS A 686 16.35 -12.29 7.81
N CYS A 687 15.04 -12.33 8.02
CA CYS A 687 14.29 -13.58 8.23
C CYS A 687 12.85 -13.53 7.75
N GLY A 688 12.32 -14.68 7.32
CA GLY A 688 10.90 -14.93 7.14
C GLY A 688 10.26 -15.39 8.45
N LEU A 689 8.99 -15.01 8.67
CA LEU A 689 8.18 -15.45 9.81
C LEU A 689 7.12 -16.45 9.33
N LEU A 690 7.11 -17.64 9.89
CA LEU A 690 6.06 -18.64 9.75
C LEU A 690 5.31 -18.76 11.08
N VAL A 691 3.99 -18.79 11.05
CA VAL A 691 3.15 -18.93 12.24
C VAL A 691 2.42 -20.27 12.23
N GLU A 692 2.75 -21.13 13.17
CA GLU A 692 2.07 -22.39 13.44
C GLU A 692 1.11 -22.16 14.62
N SER A 693 -0.20 -22.05 14.32
CA SER A 693 -1.17 -21.48 15.24
C SER A 693 -2.32 -22.44 15.56
N GLY A 694 -2.62 -22.56 16.86
CA GLY A 694 -3.83 -23.20 17.34
C GLY A 694 -5.05 -22.30 17.36
N ASP A 695 -4.89 -20.99 17.46
CA ASP A 695 -6.01 -20.04 17.53
C ASP A 695 -6.52 -19.57 16.17
N ALA A 696 -5.71 -19.62 15.10
CA ALA A 696 -6.12 -19.25 13.76
C ALA A 696 -7.03 -20.32 13.13
N ARG A 697 -8.22 -19.93 12.65
CA ARG A 697 -9.19 -20.86 12.05
C ARG A 697 -10.10 -20.28 10.98
N GLU A 698 -10.10 -18.99 10.79
CA GLU A 698 -10.95 -18.31 9.81
C GLU A 698 -10.18 -17.24 9.01
N VAL A 699 -10.80 -16.73 7.97
CA VAL A 699 -10.19 -15.76 7.04
C VAL A 699 -9.68 -14.52 7.76
N HIS A 700 -10.46 -13.97 8.70
CA HIS A 700 -10.08 -12.78 9.47
C HIS A 700 -8.77 -12.99 10.25
N HIS A 701 -8.61 -14.16 10.87
CA HIS A 701 -7.38 -14.50 11.61
C HIS A 701 -6.16 -14.57 10.69
N VAL A 702 -6.30 -15.26 9.56
CA VAL A 702 -5.20 -15.37 8.57
C VAL A 702 -4.86 -14.00 7.99
N ALA A 703 -5.86 -13.22 7.61
CA ALA A 703 -5.67 -11.86 7.09
C ALA A 703 -4.90 -10.97 8.06
N LEU A 704 -5.23 -11.02 9.37
CA LEU A 704 -4.52 -10.28 10.40
C LEU A 704 -3.08 -10.77 10.57
N LEU A 705 -2.84 -12.07 10.66
CA LEU A 705 -1.48 -12.60 10.79
C LEU A 705 -0.59 -12.17 9.62
N MET A 706 -1.11 -12.23 8.38
CA MET A 706 -0.40 -11.77 7.19
C MET A 706 -0.16 -10.25 7.26
N ALA A 707 -1.17 -9.46 7.59
CA ALA A 707 -1.07 -8.00 7.68
C ALA A 707 -0.07 -7.53 8.75
N TYR A 708 0.18 -8.34 9.77
CA TYR A 708 1.18 -8.05 10.82
C TYR A 708 2.50 -8.80 10.63
N GLY A 709 2.78 -9.30 9.43
CA GLY A 709 4.11 -9.71 9.01
C GLY A 709 4.39 -11.21 8.96
N ALA A 710 3.35 -12.07 9.10
CA ALA A 710 3.52 -13.49 8.80
C ALA A 710 3.75 -13.68 7.29
N GLY A 711 4.77 -14.46 6.90
CA GLY A 711 4.98 -14.87 5.52
C GLY A 711 4.13 -16.09 5.15
N ALA A 712 3.79 -16.93 6.13
CA ALA A 712 2.87 -18.04 5.99
C ALA A 712 2.24 -18.44 7.33
N VAL A 713 1.10 -19.15 7.28
CA VAL A 713 0.31 -19.57 8.43
C VAL A 713 -0.01 -21.06 8.30
N ASN A 714 0.14 -21.81 9.40
CA ASN A 714 -0.32 -23.19 9.51
C ASN A 714 -1.35 -23.29 10.65
N PRO A 715 -2.64 -23.37 10.35
CA PRO A 715 -3.70 -23.52 11.35
C PRO A 715 -3.84 -24.99 11.79
N TYR A 716 -2.81 -25.54 12.43
CA TYR A 716 -2.70 -26.96 12.69
C TYR A 716 -3.88 -27.54 13.50
N LEU A 717 -4.39 -26.79 14.48
CA LEU A 717 -5.49 -27.27 15.33
C LEU A 717 -6.81 -27.33 14.57
N ALA A 718 -7.02 -26.45 13.58
CA ALA A 718 -8.16 -26.55 12.68
C ALA A 718 -8.07 -27.87 11.88
N PHE A 719 -6.91 -28.26 11.36
CA PHE A 719 -6.73 -29.55 10.67
C PHE A 719 -6.98 -30.74 11.60
N GLU A 720 -6.50 -30.68 12.83
CA GLU A 720 -6.76 -31.72 13.84
C GLU A 720 -8.25 -31.77 14.22
N SER A 721 -8.92 -30.61 14.29
CA SER A 721 -10.37 -30.55 14.54
C SER A 721 -11.17 -31.16 13.38
N LEU A 722 -10.77 -30.96 12.13
CA LEU A 722 -11.37 -31.62 10.98
C LEU A 722 -11.19 -33.15 11.03
N HIS A 723 -10.01 -33.62 11.46
CA HIS A 723 -9.77 -35.03 11.66
C HIS A 723 -10.68 -35.64 12.76
N ASP A 724 -10.87 -34.91 13.85
CA ASP A 724 -11.77 -35.35 14.93
C ASP A 724 -13.23 -35.37 14.50
N LEU A 725 -13.70 -34.36 13.73
CA LEU A 725 -15.05 -34.36 13.14
C LEU A 725 -15.28 -35.55 12.19
N LEU A 726 -14.26 -35.96 11.42
CA LEU A 726 -14.31 -37.16 10.58
C LEU A 726 -14.47 -38.42 11.43
N ARG A 727 -13.71 -38.56 12.52
CA ARG A 727 -13.83 -39.73 13.45
C ARG A 727 -15.19 -39.78 14.10
N GLN A 728 -15.83 -38.66 14.37
CA GLN A 728 -17.19 -38.55 14.89
C GLN A 728 -18.27 -38.80 13.81
N GLY A 729 -17.90 -38.98 12.54
CA GLY A 729 -18.83 -39.18 11.44
C GLY A 729 -19.58 -37.92 11.00
N LEU A 730 -19.09 -36.73 11.37
CA LEU A 730 -19.73 -35.43 11.09
C LEU A 730 -19.31 -34.83 9.74
N LEU A 731 -18.34 -35.43 9.05
CA LEU A 731 -17.89 -35.04 7.69
C LEU A 731 -18.09 -36.22 6.71
N PRO A 732 -19.32 -36.55 6.29
CA PRO A 732 -19.56 -37.65 5.41
C PRO A 732 -19.03 -37.39 4.00
N GLY A 733 -18.50 -38.48 3.36
CA GLY A 733 -18.13 -38.46 1.94
C GLY A 733 -16.81 -37.76 1.59
N VAL A 734 -15.99 -37.40 2.58
CA VAL A 734 -14.65 -36.81 2.39
C VAL A 734 -13.60 -37.57 3.19
N THR A 735 -12.37 -37.61 2.66
CA THR A 735 -11.19 -38.05 3.43
C THR A 735 -10.60 -36.87 4.22
N HIS A 736 -9.68 -37.16 5.16
CA HIS A 736 -8.98 -36.12 5.92
C HIS A 736 -8.25 -35.14 4.99
N ASP A 737 -7.47 -35.63 4.05
CA ASP A 737 -6.70 -34.83 3.12
C ASP A 737 -7.61 -33.96 2.23
N GLN A 738 -8.74 -34.52 1.76
CA GLN A 738 -9.73 -33.73 1.01
C GLN A 738 -10.36 -32.64 1.87
N ALA A 739 -10.66 -32.90 3.12
CA ALA A 739 -11.22 -31.94 4.04
C ALA A 739 -10.24 -30.78 4.29
N VAL A 740 -8.97 -31.10 4.56
CA VAL A 740 -7.91 -30.09 4.78
C VAL A 740 -7.65 -29.28 3.51
N LEU A 741 -7.52 -29.93 2.34
CA LEU A 741 -7.33 -29.22 1.06
C LEU A 741 -8.49 -28.28 0.75
N ARG A 742 -9.72 -28.69 0.97
CA ARG A 742 -10.90 -27.85 0.77
C ARG A 742 -10.94 -26.69 1.75
N TYR A 743 -10.61 -26.94 3.00
CA TYR A 743 -10.53 -25.89 4.02
C TYR A 743 -9.44 -24.86 3.66
N ILE A 744 -8.24 -25.27 3.27
CA ILE A 744 -7.17 -24.38 2.80
C ILE A 744 -7.64 -23.57 1.58
N LYS A 745 -8.32 -24.24 0.62
CA LYS A 745 -8.88 -23.54 -0.56
C LYS A 745 -9.87 -22.45 -0.15
N ALA A 746 -10.76 -22.75 0.79
CA ALA A 746 -11.74 -21.76 1.28
C ALA A 746 -11.06 -20.57 1.94
N LEU A 747 -10.04 -20.79 2.79
CA LEU A 747 -9.26 -19.71 3.40
C LEU A 747 -8.53 -18.87 2.36
N ASN A 748 -7.86 -19.49 1.38
CA ASN A 748 -7.16 -18.77 0.32
C ASN A 748 -8.11 -17.89 -0.49
N LYS A 749 -9.28 -18.42 -0.88
CA LYS A 749 -10.33 -17.63 -1.54
C LYS A 749 -10.80 -16.45 -0.69
N GLY A 750 -10.98 -16.68 0.61
CA GLY A 750 -11.37 -15.62 1.54
C GLY A 750 -10.32 -14.51 1.65
N VAL A 751 -9.05 -14.87 1.81
CA VAL A 751 -7.94 -13.89 1.85
C VAL A 751 -7.83 -13.13 0.53
N LEU A 752 -7.92 -13.82 -0.62
CA LEU A 752 -7.95 -13.20 -1.94
C LEU A 752 -9.08 -12.18 -2.05
N LYS A 753 -10.25 -12.50 -1.54
CA LYS A 753 -11.41 -11.59 -1.52
C LYS A 753 -11.17 -10.37 -0.62
N VAL A 754 -10.55 -10.55 0.55
CA VAL A 754 -10.14 -9.45 1.42
C VAL A 754 -9.18 -8.51 0.67
N MET A 755 -8.15 -9.05 0.01
CA MET A 755 -7.20 -8.27 -0.77
C MET A 755 -7.89 -7.52 -1.91
N SER A 756 -8.74 -8.19 -2.67
CA SER A 756 -9.51 -7.58 -3.78
C SER A 756 -10.39 -6.43 -3.31
N LYS A 757 -11.07 -6.57 -2.15
CA LYS A 757 -11.87 -5.49 -1.53
C LYS A 757 -11.04 -4.30 -1.10
N MET A 758 -9.79 -4.52 -0.73
CA MET A 758 -8.84 -3.46 -0.40
C MET A 758 -8.14 -2.87 -1.64
N GLY A 759 -8.40 -3.42 -2.82
CA GLY A 759 -7.73 -3.01 -4.06
C GLY A 759 -6.26 -3.36 -4.08
N ILE A 760 -5.86 -4.48 -3.46
CA ILE A 760 -4.49 -4.99 -3.40
C ILE A 760 -4.42 -6.28 -4.20
N SER A 761 -3.54 -6.33 -5.20
CA SER A 761 -3.47 -7.44 -6.16
C SER A 761 -2.37 -8.45 -5.85
N THR A 762 -1.51 -8.22 -4.87
CA THR A 762 -0.45 -9.17 -4.49
C THR A 762 -0.42 -9.42 -3.00
N LEU A 763 -0.24 -10.69 -2.62
CA LEU A 763 -0.10 -11.05 -1.21
C LEU A 763 1.14 -10.38 -0.58
N GLN A 764 2.23 -10.25 -1.32
CA GLN A 764 3.44 -9.57 -0.86
C GLN A 764 3.17 -8.15 -0.39
N SER A 765 2.36 -7.40 -1.13
CA SER A 765 1.97 -6.03 -0.78
C SER A 765 0.95 -5.97 0.35
N TYR A 766 0.21 -7.06 0.59
CA TYR A 766 -0.70 -7.19 1.73
C TYR A 766 0.04 -7.54 3.03
N CYS A 767 1.10 -8.36 2.93
CA CYS A 767 1.92 -8.72 4.10
C CYS A 767 2.56 -7.47 4.72
N GLY A 768 2.37 -7.29 6.03
CA GLY A 768 2.89 -6.12 6.75
C GLY A 768 2.17 -4.80 6.48
N ALA A 769 1.08 -4.82 5.70
CA ALA A 769 0.34 -3.60 5.37
C ALA A 769 -0.42 -2.99 6.55
N GLN A 770 -0.78 -3.78 7.57
CA GLN A 770 -1.47 -3.31 8.79
C GLN A 770 -2.76 -2.52 8.48
N ILE A 771 -3.55 -2.96 7.50
CA ILE A 771 -4.79 -2.28 7.07
C ILE A 771 -5.93 -2.66 8.00
N PHE A 772 -5.72 -2.42 9.29
CA PHE A 772 -6.67 -2.67 10.38
C PHE A 772 -6.64 -1.53 11.38
N GLU A 773 -7.73 -1.34 12.12
CA GLU A 773 -7.76 -0.53 13.33
C GLU A 773 -7.96 -1.41 14.56
N ALA A 774 -7.30 -1.05 15.65
CA ALA A 774 -7.53 -1.62 16.95
C ALA A 774 -8.70 -0.91 17.61
N VAL A 775 -9.69 -1.68 18.09
CA VAL A 775 -10.90 -1.17 18.72
C VAL A 775 -10.95 -1.63 20.17
N GLY A 776 -10.79 -0.70 21.10
CA GLY A 776 -10.83 -0.99 22.53
C GLY A 776 -9.55 -1.61 23.09
N LEU A 777 -8.39 -1.35 22.49
CA LEU A 777 -7.08 -1.69 23.02
C LEU A 777 -6.34 -0.46 23.55
N ASP A 778 -5.63 -0.63 24.67
CA ASP A 778 -4.82 0.42 25.27
C ASP A 778 -3.74 0.94 24.28
N ARG A 779 -3.52 2.25 24.29
CA ARG A 779 -2.61 2.89 23.34
C ARG A 779 -1.16 2.45 23.55
N ALA A 780 -0.71 2.33 24.78
CA ALA A 780 0.67 1.87 25.05
C ALA A 780 0.89 0.42 24.58
N PHE A 781 -0.15 -0.41 24.72
CA PHE A 781 -0.14 -1.78 24.17
C PHE A 781 -0.03 -1.78 22.64
N VAL A 782 -0.83 -0.95 21.97
CA VAL A 782 -0.80 -0.82 20.50
C VAL A 782 0.54 -0.26 20.04
N ASP A 783 1.03 0.80 20.67
CA ASP A 783 2.32 1.43 20.29
C ASP A 783 3.51 0.46 20.46
N LYS A 784 3.49 -0.42 21.47
CA LYS A 784 4.56 -1.39 21.73
C LYS A 784 4.54 -2.57 20.75
N TYR A 785 3.36 -3.18 20.55
CA TYR A 785 3.25 -4.48 19.84
C TYR A 785 2.66 -4.36 18.44
N PHE A 786 1.87 -3.32 18.16
CA PHE A 786 1.18 -3.07 16.90
C PHE A 786 1.51 -1.68 16.34
N THR A 787 2.78 -1.31 16.42
CA THR A 787 3.29 0.03 16.10
C THR A 787 2.74 0.55 14.76
N GLY A 788 2.15 1.73 14.76
CA GLY A 788 1.58 2.36 13.56
C GLY A 788 0.13 1.94 13.25
N THR A 789 -0.48 1.02 14.02
CA THR A 789 -1.88 0.65 13.85
C THR A 789 -2.80 1.79 14.31
N ALA A 790 -3.82 2.09 13.51
CA ALA A 790 -4.85 3.06 13.88
C ALA A 790 -5.60 2.59 15.14
N SER A 791 -5.76 3.45 16.14
CA SER A 791 -6.53 3.19 17.35
C SER A 791 -7.23 4.47 17.79
N ARG A 792 -8.56 4.46 17.70
CA ARG A 792 -9.42 5.59 18.08
C ARG A 792 -10.04 5.44 19.46
N LEU A 793 -10.18 4.21 19.93
CA LEU A 793 -10.78 3.85 21.20
C LEU A 793 -9.79 3.04 22.03
N GLY A 794 -9.30 3.60 23.13
CA GLY A 794 -8.51 2.87 24.12
C GLY A 794 -9.35 1.85 24.89
N GLY A 795 -8.70 1.01 25.70
CA GLY A 795 -9.40 0.01 26.48
C GLY A 795 -8.49 -1.04 27.11
N ALA A 796 -8.63 -2.30 26.69
CA ALA A 796 -7.91 -3.44 27.23
C ALA A 796 -6.41 -3.36 26.97
N GLY A 797 -5.61 -3.50 28.00
CA GLY A 797 -4.16 -3.67 27.90
C GLY A 797 -3.76 -5.12 28.11
N LEU A 798 -2.44 -5.34 28.18
CA LEU A 798 -1.85 -6.67 28.32
C LEU A 798 -2.43 -7.50 29.49
N PRO A 799 -2.75 -6.91 30.67
CA PRO A 799 -3.38 -7.67 31.75
C PRO A 799 -4.75 -8.24 31.38
N ALA A 800 -5.57 -7.48 30.64
CA ALA A 800 -6.89 -7.96 30.20
C ALA A 800 -6.75 -9.10 29.18
N ILE A 801 -5.82 -8.97 28.21
CA ILE A 801 -5.54 -10.03 27.24
C ILE A 801 -5.02 -11.30 27.93
N SER A 802 -4.14 -11.15 28.92
CA SER A 802 -3.65 -12.29 29.72
C SER A 802 -4.78 -12.97 30.47
N GLU A 803 -5.72 -12.20 31.07
CA GLU A 803 -6.88 -12.76 31.78
C GLU A 803 -7.82 -13.53 30.83
N GLU A 804 -8.02 -13.04 29.61
CA GLU A 804 -8.81 -13.78 28.62
C GLU A 804 -8.18 -15.11 28.24
N VAL A 805 -6.85 -15.14 28.04
CA VAL A 805 -6.11 -16.39 27.81
C VAL A 805 -6.23 -17.30 29.03
N ARG A 806 -6.02 -16.78 30.24
CA ARG A 806 -6.11 -17.54 31.49
C ARG A 806 -7.50 -18.16 31.69
N ARG A 807 -8.56 -17.42 31.40
CA ARG A 807 -9.95 -17.93 31.50
C ARG A 807 -10.18 -19.13 30.57
N ARG A 808 -9.71 -19.05 29.32
CA ARG A 808 -9.77 -20.19 28.38
C ARG A 808 -8.89 -21.35 28.85
N HIS A 809 -7.70 -21.08 29.30
CA HIS A 809 -6.74 -22.08 29.77
C HIS A 809 -7.25 -22.81 31.01
N VAL A 810 -7.80 -22.12 32.02
CA VAL A 810 -8.41 -22.72 33.20
C VAL A 810 -9.60 -23.62 32.83
N ARG A 811 -10.40 -23.21 31.82
CA ARG A 811 -11.48 -24.05 31.32
C ARG A 811 -10.99 -25.35 30.71
N ALA A 812 -9.86 -25.33 30.03
CA ALA A 812 -9.24 -26.48 29.36
C ALA A 812 -8.55 -27.44 30.33
N PHE A 813 -7.78 -26.88 31.27
CA PHE A 813 -6.84 -27.65 32.10
C PHE A 813 -7.08 -27.52 33.61
N GLY A 814 -8.03 -26.68 34.04
CA GLY A 814 -8.38 -26.54 35.43
C GLY A 814 -9.04 -27.79 36.03
N PRO A 815 -9.32 -27.79 37.36
CA PRO A 815 -10.04 -28.89 38.01
C PRO A 815 -11.37 -29.19 37.30
N ARG A 816 -11.73 -30.46 37.14
CA ARG A 816 -12.96 -30.90 36.44
C ARG A 816 -14.24 -30.29 36.95
N SER A 817 -14.23 -29.72 38.15
CA SER A 817 -15.31 -28.95 38.73
C SER A 817 -15.47 -27.54 38.18
N ALA A 818 -14.51 -27.06 37.39
CA ALA A 818 -14.47 -25.67 36.93
C ALA A 818 -15.08 -25.43 35.53
N GLY A 819 -15.43 -26.48 34.76
CA GLY A 819 -16.04 -26.33 33.46
C GLY A 819 -16.66 -27.61 32.85
N PRO A 820 -17.54 -27.46 31.86
CA PRO A 820 -18.16 -28.58 31.17
C PRO A 820 -17.14 -29.39 30.35
N ALA A 821 -17.38 -30.69 30.19
CA ALA A 821 -16.60 -31.59 29.34
C ALA A 821 -16.85 -31.36 27.82
N GLU A 822 -17.42 -30.23 27.43
CA GLU A 822 -17.84 -29.88 26.07
C GLU A 822 -17.38 -28.48 25.68
N LEU A 823 -17.36 -28.21 24.38
CA LEU A 823 -17.14 -26.86 23.86
C LEU A 823 -18.30 -25.94 24.20
N ASP A 824 -18.05 -24.64 24.21
CA ASP A 824 -19.09 -23.63 24.25
C ASP A 824 -20.01 -23.70 23.03
N SER A 825 -21.27 -23.32 23.21
CA SER A 825 -22.23 -23.22 22.10
C SER A 825 -21.82 -22.17 21.04
N GLY A 826 -21.03 -21.17 21.42
CA GLY A 826 -20.69 -20.04 20.58
C GLY A 826 -21.73 -18.92 20.67
N GLY A 827 -22.47 -18.73 19.60
CA GLY A 827 -23.51 -17.71 19.52
C GLY A 827 -22.98 -16.36 19.05
N GLU A 828 -21.94 -16.35 18.24
CA GLU A 828 -21.41 -15.15 17.59
C GLU A 828 -22.04 -14.92 16.20
N TYR A 829 -22.17 -16.00 15.44
CA TYR A 829 -22.80 -15.96 14.11
C TYR A 829 -24.31 -16.12 14.14
N GLN A 830 -24.82 -16.85 15.12
CA GLN A 830 -26.25 -17.07 15.33
C GLN A 830 -26.58 -16.96 16.81
N TRP A 831 -27.63 -16.23 17.12
CA TRP A 831 -28.10 -16.14 18.51
C TRP A 831 -28.25 -17.52 19.16
N ARG A 832 -27.71 -17.66 20.36
CA ARG A 832 -27.87 -18.83 21.24
C ARG A 832 -28.26 -18.36 22.65
N ARG A 833 -29.03 -19.16 23.37
CA ARG A 833 -29.51 -18.81 24.69
C ARG A 833 -28.40 -18.46 25.67
N ASP A 834 -27.34 -19.26 25.66
CA ASP A 834 -26.17 -19.10 26.51
C ASP A 834 -24.93 -18.62 25.70
N GLY A 835 -25.18 -18.00 24.53
CA GLY A 835 -24.17 -17.50 23.62
C GLY A 835 -23.76 -16.05 23.87
N GLU A 836 -23.10 -15.46 22.88
CA GLU A 836 -22.78 -14.03 22.88
C GLU A 836 -24.06 -13.18 22.84
N ILE A 837 -23.98 -11.94 23.35
CA ILE A 837 -25.12 -11.02 23.38
C ILE A 837 -25.32 -10.45 21.97
N HIS A 838 -26.57 -10.58 21.49
CA HIS A 838 -27.02 -9.96 20.26
C HIS A 838 -27.96 -8.79 20.53
N LEU A 839 -27.82 -7.69 19.80
CA LEU A 839 -28.77 -6.58 19.81
C LEU A 839 -30.15 -7.05 19.29
N PHE A 840 -30.13 -7.84 18.22
CA PHE A 840 -31.31 -8.45 17.62
C PHE A 840 -31.41 -9.92 18.06
N ASN A 841 -32.18 -10.13 19.12
CA ASN A 841 -32.44 -11.43 19.71
C ASN A 841 -33.92 -11.81 19.54
N PRO A 842 -34.36 -13.05 19.86
CA PRO A 842 -35.74 -13.45 19.68
C PRO A 842 -36.79 -12.52 20.30
N ASP A 843 -36.47 -11.91 21.43
CA ASP A 843 -37.42 -11.01 22.11
C ASP A 843 -37.57 -9.67 21.36
N THR A 844 -36.46 -9.09 20.90
CA THR A 844 -36.48 -7.83 20.13
C THR A 844 -37.13 -8.05 18.77
N VAL A 845 -36.81 -9.16 18.07
CA VAL A 845 -37.40 -9.53 16.79
C VAL A 845 -38.90 -9.77 16.93
N PHE A 846 -39.30 -10.52 17.93
CA PHE A 846 -40.73 -10.78 18.21
C PHE A 846 -41.51 -9.46 18.46
N LYS A 847 -40.97 -8.56 19.28
CA LYS A 847 -41.63 -7.28 19.59
C LYS A 847 -41.77 -6.42 18.35
N LEU A 848 -40.72 -6.33 17.52
CA LEU A 848 -40.77 -5.57 16.26
C LEU A 848 -41.80 -6.15 15.28
N GLN A 849 -41.82 -7.49 15.11
CA GLN A 849 -42.76 -8.16 14.23
C GLN A 849 -44.21 -8.00 14.77
N HIS A 850 -44.42 -8.09 16.07
CA HIS A 850 -45.73 -7.90 16.68
C HIS A 850 -46.21 -6.46 16.43
N ALA A 851 -45.38 -5.48 16.71
CA ALA A 851 -45.71 -4.07 16.50
C ALA A 851 -46.09 -3.77 15.05
N THR A 852 -45.31 -4.26 14.08
CA THR A 852 -45.55 -4.01 12.64
C THR A 852 -46.79 -4.73 12.12
N ARG A 853 -47.06 -5.97 12.54
CA ARG A 853 -48.22 -6.76 12.10
C ARG A 853 -49.53 -6.22 12.66
N THR A 854 -49.52 -5.69 13.90
CA THR A 854 -50.74 -5.23 14.59
C THR A 854 -50.94 -3.70 14.51
N GLY A 855 -49.95 -2.94 14.01
CA GLY A 855 -49.98 -1.48 14.01
C GLY A 855 -49.96 -0.84 15.41
N GLN A 856 -49.58 -1.61 16.46
CA GLN A 856 -49.61 -1.14 17.86
C GLN A 856 -48.31 -0.35 18.19
N TYR A 857 -48.42 0.96 18.23
CA TYR A 857 -47.30 1.85 18.52
C TYR A 857 -46.71 1.64 19.93
N ASP A 858 -47.51 1.28 20.90
CA ASP A 858 -47.03 0.99 22.27
C ASP A 858 -46.14 -0.25 22.34
N VAL A 859 -46.38 -1.25 21.48
CA VAL A 859 -45.50 -2.42 21.34
C VAL A 859 -44.18 -2.02 20.65
N PHE A 860 -44.25 -1.11 19.66
CA PHE A 860 -43.04 -0.55 19.06
C PHE A 860 -42.20 0.26 20.08
N ARG A 861 -42.84 1.06 20.93
CA ARG A 861 -42.13 1.76 22.03
C ARG A 861 -41.49 0.80 23.04
N GLN A 862 -42.07 -0.38 23.27
CA GLN A 862 -41.42 -1.43 24.08
C GLN A 862 -40.19 -1.98 23.38
N TYR A 863 -40.27 -2.26 22.07
CA TYR A 863 -39.12 -2.66 21.25
C TYR A 863 -38.01 -1.60 21.34
N THR A 864 -38.30 -0.34 21.09
CA THR A 864 -37.34 0.76 21.12
C THR A 864 -36.60 0.81 22.47
N ARG A 865 -37.34 0.71 23.58
CA ARG A 865 -36.73 0.66 24.92
C ARG A 865 -35.82 -0.55 25.10
N MET A 866 -36.22 -1.72 24.64
CA MET A 866 -35.38 -2.92 24.71
C MET A 866 -34.07 -2.77 23.95
N VAL A 867 -34.09 -2.10 22.79
CA VAL A 867 -32.90 -1.85 21.98
C VAL A 867 -32.04 -0.71 22.56
N ASP A 868 -32.66 0.37 22.99
CA ASP A 868 -31.95 1.54 23.51
C ASP A 868 -31.39 1.33 24.95
N ASP A 869 -32.06 0.53 25.77
CA ASP A 869 -31.66 0.26 27.16
C ASP A 869 -30.74 -0.98 27.28
N GLN A 870 -29.65 -0.98 26.48
CA GLN A 870 -28.63 -2.03 26.51
C GLN A 870 -27.45 -1.71 27.46
N SER A 871 -27.48 -0.55 28.14
CA SER A 871 -26.36 -0.08 28.97
C SER A 871 -25.95 -1.05 30.07
N GLN A 872 -26.90 -1.76 30.67
CA GLN A 872 -26.63 -2.78 31.70
C GLN A 872 -25.91 -4.00 31.09
N ARG A 873 -26.21 -4.35 29.84
CA ARG A 873 -25.62 -5.50 29.12
C ARG A 873 -24.38 -5.13 28.35
N ARG A 874 -24.06 -3.85 28.20
CA ARG A 874 -22.90 -3.31 27.45
C ARG A 874 -22.78 -3.86 26.03
N ALA A 875 -23.93 -4.04 25.37
CA ALA A 875 -23.94 -4.66 24.04
C ALA A 875 -23.43 -3.71 22.93
N THR A 876 -23.55 -2.39 23.13
CA THR A 876 -23.11 -1.38 22.14
C THR A 876 -22.43 -0.20 22.83
N LEU A 877 -21.49 0.46 22.16
CA LEU A 877 -20.88 1.71 22.64
C LEU A 877 -21.91 2.81 22.86
N ARG A 878 -22.91 2.90 22.00
CA ARG A 878 -23.98 3.88 22.11
C ARG A 878 -24.71 3.79 23.45
N SER A 879 -24.90 2.60 23.98
CA SER A 879 -25.60 2.39 25.28
C SER A 879 -24.83 2.95 26.47
N LEU A 880 -23.55 3.26 26.31
CA LEU A 880 -22.70 3.83 27.36
C LEU A 880 -22.68 5.36 27.34
N PHE A 881 -23.21 6.00 26.30
CA PHE A 881 -23.27 7.46 26.24
C PHE A 881 -24.37 8.00 27.12
N ARG A 882 -24.06 9.04 27.88
CA ARG A 882 -25.00 9.81 28.67
C ARG A 882 -25.21 11.17 28.04
N PHE A 883 -26.47 11.49 27.72
CA PHE A 883 -26.86 12.78 27.17
C PHE A 883 -27.50 13.65 28.25
#